data_1614a5f1ec2d7c77039ccf3e7876ddec
#
_entry.id   1614a5f1ec2d7c77039ccf3e7876ddec
#
_cell.length_a   1.000
_cell.length_b   1.000
_cell.length_c   1.000
_cell.angle_alpha   90.00
_cell.angle_beta   90.00
_cell.angle_gamma   90.00
#
_symmetry.space_group_name_H-M   'P 1'
#
loop_
_entity.id
_entity.type
_entity.pdbx_description
1 polymer ?
#
loop_
_entity_poly.entity_id
_entity_poly.type
_entity_poly.pdbx_seq_one_letter_code
_entity_poly.pdbx_strand_id
1 'polypeptide(L)'
;MKFLAAVALTFLAIASPALAAGAPAKPAAAKRIVLPTDVRPDRYDIHLAPNAEALTFKGVARIDLTVVRPTDRIVLNAADLTFGKVSLSGQANAPRIVLDEEQQTAAFVFPTALAPGKYTLSIDYAGKIYQQASGLFALDYENADGSKHRALFTQFENSDARRFAPMWDEPGVKAVFALTVEAPDGQMAVSNMPEEEVITSGRPSDPLAANMKENLQRRAPGAPTTHTVRFAVSPKMSSYLLFLALGDFERIHSQVGKTDVGVVVRKGDAAKGQYALDAAVKLLTYYDDWFDTPYPLPKLDLVAGPGNSQFFSAMENWGAIFYFDSALLIDPKISTETDRQNVFITIAHEMAHQWFGDLVTMDWWDDLWLNEGFASWMENKATDHFHPEWNVWLLTQSGQQSAMRLDSRAGAHPVIADIPDVFAAANAFDSITYQKGQAVIRMLETYVGEDAFKAGVRSYIKQHAYKNAVSGDLWTALDKAAPTRRVADVAHDFLLQPGVPLIQATETAGGIALTQSRFGVDESQRAPQTWRTPVNVQGPNGQVLEVVSAKAPKTVPLGAPVIVNSGQTGYFRSAYSPALWAKLAPTFPKLTAANQLGLLYDSRALGEAGVAPMSDFLALARNTPADADPIVLDTLSSQLGAIDGLYGDRPGQAAYRDFARAQLAPIAARLGWDAKAGEADNDAVTRRGVLTTLGELHDGAVVAEARKRFAAWVKDPASLSGAGRSTVLAIVAANADAPTWEAIHAMAKASKDPTDRSRLYGYLGASDDPALANKALALALSGEPSPTQVPGIVAAVAQGFPDKAYDFAMVNRTKLEAFLEPASRITYFAELAQASRDPAMLRKLATLKATVPASTKGEIEKAEAAIRNRLDVIQARVPEMDRWLAANRG
;
A
#
# COMPACT_ATOMS: atom_id res chain seq x y z
N MET A 1 -29.43 -7.11 87.78
CA MET A 1 -29.34 -5.77 88.35
C MET A 1 -28.49 -4.87 87.47
N LYS A 2 -29.07 -3.83 86.88
CA LYS A 2 -28.51 -2.53 86.59
C LYS A 2 -27.51 -2.52 85.49
N PHE A 3 -27.44 -1.65 84.44
CA PHE A 3 -28.20 -0.46 84.06
C PHE A 3 -28.06 -0.29 82.58
N LEU A 4 -29.12 0.10 81.89
CA LEU A 4 -29.08 0.63 80.49
C LEU A 4 -28.45 2.02 80.53
N ALA A 5 -27.60 2.27 79.46
CA ALA A 5 -27.34 3.62 79.03
C ALA A 5 -27.39 3.65 77.49
N ALA A 6 -28.42 4.34 77.00
CA ALA A 6 -28.55 4.61 75.53
C ALA A 6 -27.57 5.71 75.14
N VAL A 7 -26.82 5.45 74.06
CA VAL A 7 -26.03 6.50 73.32
C VAL A 7 -26.63 6.65 71.92
N ALA A 8 -27.25 7.81 71.73
CA ALA A 8 -27.71 8.21 70.38
C ALA A 8 -26.51 8.55 69.51
N LEU A 9 -26.32 7.78 68.47
CA LEU A 9 -25.38 8.11 67.41
C LEU A 9 -26.06 8.95 66.30
N THR A 10 -25.69 10.20 66.30
CA THR A 10 -26.02 11.14 65.20
C THR A 10 -25.16 10.77 63.94
N PHE A 11 -25.80 10.26 62.89
CA PHE A 11 -25.13 10.11 61.64
C PHE A 11 -24.92 11.47 60.94
N LEU A 12 -23.71 11.97 60.95
CA LEU A 12 -23.24 13.00 60.00
C LEU A 12 -23.01 12.36 58.64
N ALA A 13 -23.84 12.63 57.64
CA ALA A 13 -23.63 12.29 56.27
C ALA A 13 -22.48 13.17 55.71
N ILE A 14 -21.29 12.63 55.64
CA ILE A 14 -20.19 13.24 54.85
C ILE A 14 -20.44 12.87 53.38
N ALA A 15 -20.91 13.83 52.59
CA ALA A 15 -20.95 13.75 51.13
C ALA A 15 -19.50 13.79 50.63
N SER A 16 -18.96 12.63 50.21
CA SER A 16 -17.72 12.57 49.45
C SER A 16 -17.97 13.13 48.05
N PRO A 17 -17.16 14.08 47.57
CA PRO A 17 -17.26 14.51 46.20
C PRO A 17 -16.89 13.31 45.30
N ALA A 18 -17.81 12.92 44.42
CA ALA A 18 -17.51 11.99 43.31
C ALA A 18 -16.38 12.61 42.50
N LEU A 19 -15.17 12.04 42.61
CA LEU A 19 -14.10 12.28 41.66
C LEU A 19 -14.64 11.82 40.29
N ALA A 20 -14.92 12.78 39.41
CA ALA A 20 -15.10 12.53 38.02
C ALA A 20 -13.81 11.82 37.56
N ALA A 21 -13.93 10.55 37.18
CA ALA A 21 -12.87 9.82 36.51
C ALA A 21 -12.57 10.59 35.23
N GLY A 22 -11.54 11.43 35.28
CA GLY A 22 -10.98 12.03 34.07
C GLY A 22 -10.64 10.93 33.11
N ALA A 23 -10.91 11.15 31.81
CA ALA A 23 -10.40 10.30 30.73
C ALA A 23 -8.91 10.02 31.01
N PRO A 24 -8.44 8.79 30.75
CA PRO A 24 -7.00 8.49 30.89
C PRO A 24 -6.22 9.54 30.12
N ALA A 25 -5.29 10.21 30.79
CA ALA A 25 -4.38 11.14 30.15
C ALA A 25 -3.69 10.39 29.01
N LYS A 26 -3.73 10.97 27.79
CA LYS A 26 -2.97 10.47 26.66
C LYS A 26 -1.54 10.25 27.15
N PRO A 27 -0.92 9.07 26.91
CA PRO A 27 0.50 8.90 27.22
C PRO A 27 1.27 10.07 26.64
N ALA A 28 2.22 10.63 27.38
CA ALA A 28 3.08 11.68 26.84
C ALA A 28 3.68 11.14 25.55
N ALA A 29 3.53 11.88 24.43
CA ALA A 29 4.05 11.47 23.15
C ALA A 29 5.52 11.09 23.31
N ALA A 30 5.93 9.94 22.74
CA ALA A 30 7.30 9.52 22.78
C ALA A 30 8.16 10.64 22.17
N LYS A 31 9.32 10.95 22.77
CA LYS A 31 10.19 11.99 22.24
C LYS A 31 10.68 11.54 20.86
N ARG A 32 10.31 12.26 19.82
CA ARG A 32 10.78 11.99 18.45
C ARG A 32 12.31 12.04 18.37
N ILE A 33 12.88 11.09 17.66
CA ILE A 33 14.31 11.06 17.32
C ILE A 33 14.43 11.72 15.95
N VAL A 34 14.77 13.01 15.95
CA VAL A 34 14.94 13.84 14.76
C VAL A 34 16.27 14.58 14.83
N LEU A 35 16.75 15.05 13.69
CA LEU A 35 17.98 15.83 13.62
C LEU A 35 17.86 17.15 14.41
N PRO A 36 19.00 17.68 14.94
CA PRO A 36 19.03 18.97 15.61
C PRO A 36 18.57 20.10 14.68
N THR A 37 17.75 21.01 15.20
CA THR A 37 17.19 22.15 14.46
C THR A 37 18.05 23.42 14.48
N ASP A 38 19.29 23.33 14.97
CA ASP A 38 20.23 24.46 15.05
C ASP A 38 20.76 24.86 13.68
N VAL A 39 20.71 23.93 12.71
CA VAL A 39 21.15 24.11 11.33
C VAL A 39 20.02 23.67 10.41
N ARG A 40 19.83 24.40 9.29
CA ARG A 40 18.84 24.02 8.25
C ARG A 40 19.50 24.06 6.87
N PRO A 41 19.16 23.14 5.97
CA PRO A 41 19.57 23.21 4.58
C PRO A 41 18.78 24.30 3.85
N ASP A 42 19.42 25.01 2.96
CA ASP A 42 18.78 25.90 1.99
C ASP A 42 18.78 25.25 0.61
N ARG A 43 19.92 24.63 0.22
CA ARG A 43 20.13 24.07 -1.11
C ARG A 43 21.16 22.94 -1.08
N TYR A 44 20.92 21.92 -1.90
CA TYR A 44 21.87 20.87 -2.24
C TYR A 44 22.30 20.98 -3.70
N ASP A 45 23.61 21.01 -3.96
CA ASP A 45 24.22 20.75 -5.26
C ASP A 45 24.91 19.38 -5.16
N ILE A 46 24.34 18.35 -5.79
CA ILE A 46 24.82 16.98 -5.75
C ILE A 46 25.39 16.61 -7.11
N HIS A 47 26.65 16.19 -7.13
CA HIS A 47 27.29 15.63 -8.31
C HIS A 47 27.58 14.16 -8.06
N LEU A 48 27.08 13.28 -8.94
CA LEU A 48 27.18 11.83 -8.81
C LEU A 48 27.88 11.18 -10.01
N ALA A 49 28.78 10.26 -9.74
CA ALA A 49 29.43 9.41 -10.73
C ALA A 49 29.21 7.93 -10.38
N PRO A 50 28.13 7.30 -10.89
CA PRO A 50 27.83 5.92 -10.66
C PRO A 50 28.76 4.98 -11.45
N ASN A 51 29.08 3.82 -10.86
CA ASN A 51 29.73 2.70 -11.51
C ASN A 51 28.81 1.48 -11.37
N ALA A 52 27.93 1.31 -12.33
CA ALA A 52 26.91 0.26 -12.32
C ALA A 52 27.50 -1.15 -12.33
N GLU A 53 28.70 -1.35 -12.93
CA GLU A 53 29.35 -2.65 -12.96
C GLU A 53 29.90 -3.04 -11.57
N ALA A 54 30.58 -2.10 -10.92
CA ALA A 54 31.14 -2.32 -9.58
C ALA A 54 30.11 -2.21 -8.45
N LEU A 55 28.86 -1.81 -8.75
CA LEU A 55 27.78 -1.52 -7.81
C LEU A 55 28.21 -0.48 -6.74
N THR A 56 28.90 0.56 -7.15
CA THR A 56 29.36 1.68 -6.31
C THR A 56 29.15 3.02 -7.00
N PHE A 57 29.18 4.07 -6.24
CA PHE A 57 29.23 5.43 -6.80
C PHE A 57 30.13 6.34 -5.97
N LYS A 58 30.58 7.41 -6.60
CA LYS A 58 31.24 8.54 -5.95
C LYS A 58 30.34 9.76 -6.07
N GLY A 59 30.36 10.62 -5.07
CA GLY A 59 29.60 11.85 -5.07
C GLY A 59 30.33 13.00 -4.41
N VAL A 60 29.91 14.20 -4.78
CA VAL A 60 30.22 15.44 -4.07
C VAL A 60 28.90 16.11 -3.74
N ALA A 61 28.66 16.38 -2.46
CA ALA A 61 27.53 17.18 -2.01
C ALA A 61 28.04 18.54 -1.53
N ARG A 62 27.53 19.59 -2.13
CA ARG A 62 27.69 20.96 -1.66
C ARG A 62 26.36 21.42 -1.11
N ILE A 63 26.33 21.74 0.20
CA ILE A 63 25.10 22.07 0.92
C ILE A 63 25.21 23.52 1.39
N ASP A 64 24.41 24.40 0.81
CA ASP A 64 24.21 25.72 1.36
C ASP A 64 23.23 25.62 2.53
N LEU A 65 23.62 26.15 3.68
CA LEU A 65 22.91 25.99 4.93
C LEU A 65 22.92 27.24 5.78
N THR A 66 21.94 27.31 6.68
CA THR A 66 21.82 28.40 7.65
C THR A 66 21.97 27.85 9.07
N VAL A 67 23.00 28.32 9.79
CA VAL A 67 23.12 28.11 11.25
C VAL A 67 22.16 29.09 11.92
N VAL A 68 21.17 28.59 12.63
CA VAL A 68 20.10 29.34 13.28
C VAL A 68 20.49 29.69 14.73
N ARG A 69 21.15 28.77 15.39
CA ARG A 69 21.66 28.91 16.76
C ARG A 69 23.14 28.48 16.81
N PRO A 70 23.95 29.08 17.69
CA PRO A 70 25.35 28.70 17.82
C PRO A 70 25.48 27.19 18.08
N THR A 71 26.33 26.50 17.29
CA THR A 71 26.57 25.06 17.43
C THR A 71 28.00 24.70 17.05
N ASP A 72 28.59 23.71 17.68
CA ASP A 72 29.91 23.18 17.34
C ASP A 72 29.85 22.04 16.32
N ARG A 73 28.63 21.66 15.86
CA ARG A 73 28.43 20.51 14.98
C ARG A 73 27.30 20.71 13.97
N ILE A 74 27.45 20.08 12.82
CA ILE A 74 26.39 19.87 11.83
C ILE A 74 26.11 18.37 11.79
N VAL A 75 24.86 17.96 12.02
CA VAL A 75 24.44 16.55 11.99
C VAL A 75 23.55 16.30 10.79
N LEU A 76 23.91 15.31 9.98
CA LEU A 76 23.16 14.87 8.81
C LEU A 76 22.77 13.39 8.94
N ASN A 77 21.71 12.97 8.30
CA ASN A 77 21.46 11.55 8.07
C ASN A 77 22.44 11.04 7.00
N ALA A 78 23.00 9.86 7.25
CA ALA A 78 23.92 9.17 6.35
C ALA A 78 23.96 7.68 6.69
N ALA A 79 23.77 6.82 5.71
CA ALA A 79 23.83 5.38 5.85
C ALA A 79 24.63 4.76 4.70
N ASP A 80 25.48 3.78 5.00
CA ASP A 80 26.30 3.07 4.01
C ASP A 80 27.19 3.99 3.13
N LEU A 81 27.54 5.18 3.64
CA LEU A 81 28.42 6.14 2.98
C LEU A 81 29.81 6.18 3.64
N THR A 82 30.82 6.37 2.83
CA THR A 82 32.18 6.67 3.25
C THR A 82 32.53 8.09 2.89
N PHE A 83 33.15 8.83 3.81
CA PHE A 83 33.48 10.23 3.65
C PHE A 83 34.94 10.45 3.27
N GLY A 84 35.17 11.29 2.27
CA GLY A 84 36.48 11.82 1.87
C GLY A 84 36.75 13.18 2.49
N LYS A 85 37.11 14.15 1.64
CA LYS A 85 37.36 15.54 2.07
C LYS A 85 36.06 16.22 2.48
N VAL A 86 36.11 16.86 3.66
CA VAL A 86 35.00 17.70 4.14
C VAL A 86 35.52 19.07 4.49
N SER A 87 34.84 20.14 4.07
CA SER A 87 35.16 21.52 4.34
C SER A 87 33.92 22.39 4.54
N LEU A 88 34.03 23.41 5.37
CA LEU A 88 32.97 24.40 5.61
C LEU A 88 33.51 25.78 5.27
N SER A 89 32.74 26.58 4.51
CA SER A 89 33.13 27.96 4.17
C SER A 89 33.44 28.79 5.42
N GLY A 90 34.51 29.58 5.37
CA GLY A 90 34.93 30.37 6.51
C GLY A 90 35.62 29.62 7.65
N GLN A 91 35.83 28.31 7.55
CA GLN A 91 36.56 27.48 8.50
C GLN A 91 37.87 27.03 7.86
N ALA A 92 38.99 27.25 8.55
CA ALA A 92 40.32 26.83 8.07
C ALA A 92 40.57 25.32 8.27
N ASN A 93 39.98 24.71 9.31
CA ASN A 93 40.19 23.31 9.68
C ASN A 93 39.03 22.47 9.22
N ALA A 94 39.31 21.28 8.72
CA ALA A 94 38.31 20.25 8.44
C ALA A 94 37.62 19.79 9.76
N PRO A 95 36.33 19.50 9.74
CA PRO A 95 35.66 18.95 10.93
C PRO A 95 36.11 17.54 11.23
N ARG A 96 35.98 17.14 12.49
CA ARG A 96 36.05 15.71 12.87
C ARG A 96 34.72 15.05 12.55
N ILE A 97 34.76 13.95 11.83
CA ILE A 97 33.57 13.17 11.46
C ILE A 97 33.31 12.14 12.55
N VAL A 98 32.06 12.09 13.04
CA VAL A 98 31.57 11.11 14.02
C VAL A 98 30.36 10.42 13.44
N LEU A 99 30.46 9.12 13.21
CA LEU A 99 29.37 8.28 12.66
C LEU A 99 28.61 7.63 13.80
N ASP A 100 27.28 7.57 13.65
CA ASP A 100 26.39 6.74 14.45
C ASP A 100 25.62 5.84 13.49
N GLU A 101 26.06 4.58 13.39
CA GLU A 101 25.48 3.60 12.47
C GLU A 101 24.07 3.19 12.89
N GLU A 102 23.77 3.16 14.20
CA GLU A 102 22.46 2.81 14.72
C GLU A 102 21.41 3.86 14.37
N GLN A 103 21.78 5.15 14.53
CA GLN A 103 20.91 6.27 14.17
C GLN A 103 21.05 6.70 12.71
N GLN A 104 21.96 6.08 11.96
CA GLN A 104 22.25 6.44 10.57
C GLN A 104 22.57 7.93 10.41
N THR A 105 23.47 8.46 11.24
CA THR A 105 23.86 9.87 11.20
C THR A 105 25.37 10.06 11.10
N ALA A 106 25.76 11.21 10.53
CA ALA A 106 27.14 11.70 10.51
C ALA A 106 27.18 13.10 11.14
N ALA A 107 27.91 13.28 12.22
CA ALA A 107 28.16 14.58 12.84
C ALA A 107 29.51 15.13 12.40
N PHE A 108 29.53 16.31 11.82
CA PHE A 108 30.69 17.10 11.44
C PHE A 108 30.99 18.08 12.59
N VAL A 109 31.98 17.78 13.43
CA VAL A 109 32.29 18.50 14.67
C VAL A 109 33.44 19.46 14.43
N PHE A 110 33.22 20.73 14.67
CA PHE A 110 34.17 21.83 14.48
C PHE A 110 34.90 22.18 15.79
N PRO A 111 36.16 22.65 15.73
CA PRO A 111 36.92 23.01 16.93
C PRO A 111 36.34 24.20 17.70
N THR A 112 35.61 25.06 17.02
CA THR A 112 34.92 26.24 17.55
C THR A 112 33.49 26.29 17.14
N ALA A 113 32.62 26.80 18.01
CA ALA A 113 31.21 26.95 17.68
C ALA A 113 31.01 27.89 16.47
N LEU A 114 30.17 27.45 15.57
CA LEU A 114 29.71 28.22 14.41
C LEU A 114 28.71 29.28 14.88
N ALA A 115 28.92 30.53 14.48
CA ALA A 115 27.95 31.58 14.75
C ALA A 115 26.71 31.47 13.83
N PRO A 116 25.57 32.03 14.22
CA PRO A 116 24.42 32.12 13.32
C PRO A 116 24.80 32.83 12.01
N GLY A 117 24.42 32.26 10.87
CA GLY A 117 24.79 32.77 9.56
C GLY A 117 24.70 31.71 8.46
N LYS A 118 25.03 32.11 7.25
CA LYS A 118 25.04 31.24 6.07
C LYS A 118 26.42 30.65 5.86
N TYR A 119 26.43 29.37 5.54
CA TYR A 119 27.63 28.59 5.27
C TYR A 119 27.40 27.66 4.09
N THR A 120 28.50 27.17 3.50
CA THR A 120 28.49 26.11 2.50
C THR A 120 29.34 24.96 3.02
N LEU A 121 28.73 23.78 3.22
CA LEU A 121 29.39 22.54 3.57
C LEU A 121 29.64 21.74 2.30
N SER A 122 30.89 21.39 2.03
CA SER A 122 31.28 20.53 0.89
C SER A 122 31.80 19.20 1.41
N ILE A 123 31.27 18.10 0.84
CA ILE A 123 31.54 16.71 1.29
C ILE A 123 31.82 15.85 0.07
N ASP A 124 33.03 15.29 -0.01
CA ASP A 124 33.33 14.19 -0.93
C ASP A 124 32.92 12.87 -0.26
N TYR A 125 32.21 12.03 -0.97
CA TYR A 125 31.72 10.76 -0.42
C TYR A 125 31.64 9.65 -1.48
N ALA A 126 31.50 8.42 -1.02
CA ALA A 126 31.23 7.26 -1.87
C ALA A 126 30.18 6.36 -1.19
N GLY A 127 29.43 5.65 -1.99
CA GLY A 127 28.38 4.73 -1.55
C GLY A 127 28.28 3.49 -2.44
N LYS A 128 27.31 2.66 -2.12
CA LYS A 128 27.03 1.43 -2.87
C LYS A 128 25.74 1.56 -3.66
N ILE A 129 25.66 0.84 -4.79
CA ILE A 129 24.44 0.64 -5.58
C ILE A 129 23.83 -0.69 -5.13
N TYR A 130 22.57 -0.66 -4.73
CA TYR A 130 21.84 -1.83 -4.23
C TYR A 130 21.28 -2.68 -5.37
N GLN A 131 20.83 -3.90 -5.06
CA GLN A 131 20.12 -4.78 -5.99
C GLN A 131 18.65 -5.01 -5.58
N GLN A 132 18.24 -4.46 -4.49
CA GLN A 132 16.86 -4.26 -4.05
C GLN A 132 16.52 -2.76 -4.14
N ALA A 133 15.24 -2.43 -4.23
CA ALA A 133 14.77 -1.05 -4.41
C ALA A 133 14.92 -0.21 -3.13
N SER A 134 16.14 0.27 -2.85
CA SER A 134 16.52 1.07 -1.68
C SER A 134 17.72 1.94 -2.03
N GLY A 135 17.66 3.22 -1.75
CA GLY A 135 18.72 4.15 -2.15
C GLY A 135 18.89 4.21 -3.68
N LEU A 136 20.14 4.20 -4.16
CA LEU A 136 20.44 3.99 -5.57
C LEU A 136 20.56 2.49 -5.83
N PHE A 137 19.76 1.95 -6.75
CA PHE A 137 19.72 0.51 -7.03
C PHE A 137 19.75 0.18 -8.51
N ALA A 138 20.13 -1.07 -8.81
CA ALA A 138 20.30 -1.59 -10.17
C ALA A 138 19.21 -2.63 -10.49
N LEU A 139 18.64 -2.53 -11.68
CA LEU A 139 17.78 -3.55 -12.27
C LEU A 139 18.43 -4.07 -13.56
N ASP A 140 18.64 -5.39 -13.62
CA ASP A 140 19.14 -6.08 -14.78
C ASP A 140 17.98 -6.57 -15.65
N TYR A 141 18.09 -6.38 -16.97
CA TYR A 141 17.06 -6.79 -17.92
C TYR A 141 17.67 -7.21 -19.26
N GLU A 142 16.85 -7.83 -20.08
CA GLU A 142 17.22 -8.28 -21.41
C GLU A 142 16.26 -7.65 -22.44
N ASN A 143 16.79 -7.01 -23.45
CA ASN A 143 16.02 -6.47 -24.55
C ASN A 143 15.52 -7.59 -25.49
N ALA A 144 14.57 -7.26 -26.38
CA ALA A 144 14.00 -8.21 -27.33
C ALA A 144 15.05 -8.88 -28.25
N ASP A 145 16.15 -8.20 -28.52
CA ASP A 145 17.27 -8.71 -29.31
C ASP A 145 18.22 -9.66 -28.53
N GLY A 146 17.98 -9.84 -27.22
CA GLY A 146 18.79 -10.67 -26.34
C GLY A 146 19.98 -9.94 -25.70
N SER A 147 20.16 -8.64 -25.95
CA SER A 147 21.20 -7.84 -25.31
C SER A 147 20.87 -7.63 -23.83
N LYS A 148 21.86 -7.80 -22.97
CA LYS A 148 21.73 -7.62 -21.51
C LYS A 148 22.11 -6.19 -21.14
N HIS A 149 21.26 -5.58 -20.36
CA HIS A 149 21.39 -4.19 -19.90
C HIS A 149 21.23 -4.11 -18.40
N ARG A 150 21.72 -3.04 -17.83
CA ARG A 150 21.51 -2.62 -16.44
C ARG A 150 21.06 -1.18 -16.41
N ALA A 151 19.96 -0.91 -15.74
CA ALA A 151 19.52 0.44 -15.42
C ALA A 151 19.65 0.70 -13.93
N LEU A 152 19.83 1.98 -13.56
CA LEU A 152 19.88 2.45 -12.20
C LEU A 152 18.64 3.30 -11.91
N PHE A 153 18.10 3.17 -10.72
CA PHE A 153 16.98 3.95 -10.24
C PHE A 153 17.20 4.33 -8.77
N THR A 154 16.47 5.31 -8.28
CA THR A 154 16.44 5.62 -6.85
C THR A 154 15.09 5.28 -6.25
N GLN A 155 15.09 4.80 -4.99
CA GLN A 155 13.92 4.67 -4.11
C GLN A 155 14.30 5.17 -2.73
N PHE A 156 13.64 6.25 -2.27
CA PHE A 156 14.06 6.93 -1.05
C PHE A 156 13.02 6.94 0.06
N GLU A 157 11.78 6.69 -0.23
CA GLU A 157 10.76 6.60 0.81
C GLU A 157 10.93 5.29 1.61
N ASN A 158 10.86 5.35 2.91
CA ASN A 158 10.61 6.54 3.75
C ASN A 158 11.88 7.33 4.10
N SER A 159 13.07 6.74 4.12
CA SER A 159 14.30 7.35 4.67
C SER A 159 15.59 6.82 4.05
N ASP A 160 15.59 6.52 2.76
CA ASP A 160 16.74 5.96 2.04
C ASP A 160 17.50 7.00 1.18
N ALA A 161 17.07 8.28 1.17
CA ALA A 161 17.85 9.36 0.55
C ALA A 161 19.23 9.53 1.23
N ARG A 162 19.34 9.24 2.51
CA ARG A 162 20.58 9.18 3.29
C ARG A 162 21.61 8.16 2.81
N ARG A 163 21.20 7.20 1.96
CA ARG A 163 22.08 6.20 1.32
C ARG A 163 22.64 6.69 -0.01
N PHE A 164 22.02 7.76 -0.56
CA PHE A 164 22.41 8.39 -1.81
C PHE A 164 23.34 9.57 -1.59
N ALA A 165 23.04 10.42 -0.60
CA ALA A 165 23.89 11.54 -0.20
C ALA A 165 23.68 11.88 1.29
N PRO A 166 24.69 12.47 1.98
CA PRO A 166 24.48 12.99 3.33
C PRO A 166 23.53 14.18 3.29
N MET A 167 22.40 14.12 4.01
CA MET A 167 21.38 15.17 3.97
C MET A 167 20.47 15.17 5.22
N TRP A 168 19.62 16.18 5.34
CA TRP A 168 18.47 16.16 6.25
C TRP A 168 17.38 15.31 5.60
N ASP A 169 17.32 14.04 5.98
CA ASP A 169 16.40 13.04 5.38
C ASP A 169 15.18 12.85 6.28
N GLU A 170 14.42 13.92 6.43
CA GLU A 170 13.19 14.03 7.20
C GLU A 170 12.13 14.78 6.37
N PRO A 171 10.86 14.33 6.32
CA PRO A 171 9.84 14.90 5.43
C PRO A 171 9.56 16.39 5.72
N GLY A 172 9.66 16.81 7.00
CA GLY A 172 9.48 18.19 7.44
C GLY A 172 10.59 19.15 7.03
N VAL A 173 11.70 18.68 6.44
CA VAL A 173 12.85 19.51 6.07
C VAL A 173 12.93 19.63 4.55
N LYS A 174 12.37 20.69 4.00
CA LYS A 174 12.41 20.99 2.55
C LYS A 174 13.58 21.88 2.18
N ALA A 175 14.25 21.54 1.08
CA ALA A 175 15.28 22.35 0.43
C ALA A 175 15.13 22.29 -1.09
N VAL A 176 15.93 23.07 -1.83
CA VAL A 176 16.02 22.95 -3.29
C VAL A 176 17.18 22.02 -3.66
N PHE A 177 17.04 21.28 -4.76
CA PHE A 177 18.04 20.31 -5.22
C PHE A 177 18.50 20.68 -6.64
N ALA A 178 19.80 20.66 -6.86
CA ALA A 178 20.45 20.65 -8.16
C ALA A 178 21.21 19.32 -8.28
N LEU A 179 20.87 18.50 -9.25
CA LEU A 179 21.52 17.21 -9.49
C LEU A 179 22.33 17.27 -10.78
N THR A 180 23.56 16.75 -10.72
CA THR A 180 24.43 16.52 -11.87
C THR A 180 24.89 15.08 -11.84
N VAL A 181 24.82 14.38 -12.98
CA VAL A 181 25.20 12.97 -13.04
C VAL A 181 26.15 12.69 -14.21
N GLU A 182 27.17 11.85 -13.97
CA GLU A 182 28.03 11.29 -15.03
C GLU A 182 27.36 10.04 -15.58
N ALA A 183 26.80 10.13 -16.78
CA ALA A 183 26.12 9.05 -17.47
C ALA A 183 27.03 8.38 -18.51
N PRO A 184 27.04 7.04 -18.68
CA PRO A 184 27.69 6.39 -19.83
C PRO A 184 27.15 6.91 -21.15
N ASP A 185 28.03 7.07 -22.16
CA ASP A 185 27.58 7.53 -23.48
C ASP A 185 26.51 6.60 -24.05
N GLY A 186 25.43 7.19 -24.56
CA GLY A 186 24.27 6.47 -25.11
C GLY A 186 23.20 6.09 -24.10
N GLN A 187 23.41 6.31 -22.82
CA GLN A 187 22.36 6.17 -21.81
C GLN A 187 21.65 7.49 -21.54
N MET A 188 20.36 7.41 -21.28
CA MET A 188 19.51 8.55 -20.85
C MET A 188 19.55 8.66 -19.33
N ALA A 189 19.66 9.89 -18.84
CA ALA A 189 19.45 10.22 -17.43
C ALA A 189 18.11 10.95 -17.27
N VAL A 190 17.34 10.60 -16.25
CA VAL A 190 16.03 11.22 -15.92
C VAL A 190 16.02 11.59 -14.44
N SER A 191 15.56 12.81 -14.12
CA SER A 191 15.40 13.27 -12.74
C SER A 191 14.11 14.08 -12.59
N ASN A 192 13.86 14.65 -11.42
CA ASN A 192 12.68 15.47 -11.09
C ASN A 192 12.45 16.63 -12.08
N MET A 193 13.54 17.28 -12.51
CA MET A 193 13.50 18.46 -13.36
C MET A 193 14.05 18.14 -14.75
N PRO A 194 13.76 18.94 -15.78
CA PRO A 194 14.34 18.73 -17.11
C PRO A 194 15.85 18.91 -17.10
N GLU A 195 16.50 18.34 -18.10
CA GLU A 195 17.92 18.59 -18.40
C GLU A 195 18.13 20.07 -18.73
N GLU A 196 19.07 20.70 -18.05
CA GLU A 196 19.48 22.09 -18.33
C GLU A 196 20.71 22.14 -19.24
N GLU A 197 21.66 21.21 -19.05
CA GLU A 197 22.91 21.15 -19.79
C GLU A 197 23.39 19.71 -19.96
N VAL A 198 23.81 19.35 -21.17
CA VAL A 198 24.46 18.06 -21.47
C VAL A 198 25.85 18.31 -22.05
N ILE A 199 26.89 17.88 -21.35
CA ILE A 199 28.29 18.11 -21.72
C ILE A 199 28.89 16.81 -22.26
N THR A 200 28.98 16.65 -23.57
CA THR A 200 29.46 15.44 -24.26
C THR A 200 30.97 15.35 -24.42
N SER A 201 31.70 16.48 -24.43
CA SER A 201 33.18 16.54 -24.46
C SER A 201 33.66 17.94 -24.07
N GLY A 202 34.67 18.02 -23.22
CA GLY A 202 35.27 19.30 -22.84
C GLY A 202 35.49 19.44 -21.32
N ARG A 203 36.10 20.51 -20.91
CA ARG A 203 36.18 20.87 -19.48
C ARG A 203 34.81 21.31 -19.01
N PRO A 204 34.29 20.75 -17.90
CA PRO A 204 33.06 21.23 -17.30
C PRO A 204 33.17 22.72 -16.97
N SER A 205 32.14 23.50 -17.25
CA SER A 205 32.04 24.90 -16.83
C SER A 205 31.89 25.05 -15.31
N ASP A 206 31.49 23.96 -14.64
CA ASP A 206 31.31 23.89 -13.18
C ASP A 206 32.62 23.48 -12.48
N PRO A 207 33.10 24.26 -11.49
CA PRO A 207 34.27 23.90 -10.67
C PRO A 207 34.15 22.61 -9.90
N LEU A 208 32.92 22.18 -9.55
CA LEU A 208 32.65 20.88 -8.89
C LEU A 208 32.90 19.72 -9.84
N ALA A 209 32.37 19.78 -11.05
CA ALA A 209 32.60 18.81 -12.10
C ALA A 209 34.10 18.78 -12.52
N ALA A 210 34.80 19.90 -12.48
CA ALA A 210 36.23 19.96 -12.77
C ALA A 210 37.07 19.23 -11.71
N ASN A 211 36.78 19.42 -10.43
CA ASN A 211 37.45 18.71 -9.32
C ASN A 211 37.18 17.19 -9.34
N MET A 212 35.96 16.77 -9.68
CA MET A 212 35.67 15.34 -9.85
C MET A 212 36.36 14.75 -11.08
N LYS A 213 36.43 15.49 -12.20
CA LYS A 213 37.14 15.03 -13.41
C LYS A 213 38.62 14.81 -13.14
N GLU A 214 39.27 15.61 -12.31
CA GLU A 214 40.66 15.44 -11.93
C GLU A 214 40.85 14.16 -11.07
N ASN A 215 39.90 13.83 -10.21
CA ASN A 215 39.88 12.58 -9.44
C ASN A 215 39.43 11.34 -10.27
N LEU A 216 38.63 11.56 -11.33
CA LEU A 216 38.13 10.51 -12.24
C LEU A 216 39.09 10.21 -13.40
N GLN A 217 40.07 11.09 -13.71
CA GLN A 217 41.07 10.90 -14.78
C GLN A 217 42.02 9.70 -14.56
N ARG A 218 41.92 9.02 -13.41
CA ARG A 218 42.54 7.70 -13.17
C ARG A 218 41.59 6.55 -13.55
N ARG A 219 40.92 6.64 -14.69
CA ARG A 219 40.10 5.55 -15.21
C ARG A 219 40.99 4.36 -15.60
N ALA A 220 40.48 3.16 -15.31
CA ALA A 220 41.08 1.93 -15.83
C ALA A 220 41.05 1.97 -17.38
N PRO A 221 42.06 1.46 -18.06
CA PRO A 221 42.02 1.31 -19.51
C PRO A 221 40.80 0.50 -19.94
N GLY A 222 39.95 1.04 -20.84
CA GLY A 222 38.73 0.39 -21.33
C GLY A 222 37.43 0.75 -20.63
N ALA A 223 37.43 1.68 -19.64
CA ALA A 223 36.19 2.18 -19.06
C ALA A 223 35.36 2.93 -20.14
N PRO A 224 33.99 2.78 -20.14
CA PRO A 224 33.13 3.45 -21.12
C PRO A 224 33.26 4.98 -21.01
N THR A 225 33.16 5.66 -22.14
CA THR A 225 33.07 7.12 -22.17
C THR A 225 31.80 7.61 -21.51
N THR A 226 31.81 8.81 -20.92
CA THR A 226 30.66 9.38 -20.23
C THR A 226 30.44 10.80 -20.68
N HIS A 227 29.18 11.22 -20.62
CA HIS A 227 28.77 12.62 -20.68
C HIS A 227 28.21 13.06 -19.31
N THR A 228 28.21 14.35 -19.06
CA THR A 228 27.67 14.95 -17.84
C THR A 228 26.28 15.51 -18.13
N VAL A 229 25.29 15.12 -17.37
CA VAL A 229 23.93 15.68 -17.42
C VAL A 229 23.68 16.50 -16.18
N ARG A 230 23.33 17.77 -16.37
CA ARG A 230 22.92 18.68 -15.31
C ARG A 230 21.44 18.98 -15.45
N PHE A 231 20.70 18.77 -14.36
CA PHE A 231 19.27 19.06 -14.30
C PHE A 231 19.00 20.46 -13.74
N ALA A 232 17.90 21.06 -14.16
CA ALA A 232 17.43 22.33 -13.61
C ALA A 232 17.15 22.19 -12.11
N VAL A 233 17.24 23.31 -11.39
CA VAL A 233 17.05 23.34 -9.94
C VAL A 233 15.58 23.09 -9.59
N SER A 234 15.31 22.19 -8.63
CA SER A 234 13.96 21.89 -8.17
C SER A 234 13.36 23.07 -7.36
N PRO A 235 12.04 23.16 -7.24
CA PRO A 235 11.42 23.89 -6.12
C PRO A 235 11.82 23.26 -4.78
N LYS A 236 11.42 23.90 -3.66
CA LYS A 236 11.60 23.30 -2.33
C LYS A 236 10.78 22.04 -2.21
N MET A 237 11.44 20.92 -1.93
CA MET A 237 10.82 19.61 -1.73
C MET A 237 11.53 18.84 -0.62
N SER A 238 10.89 17.79 -0.11
CA SER A 238 11.48 16.87 0.84
C SER A 238 12.46 15.92 0.14
N SER A 239 13.46 15.43 0.88
CA SER A 239 14.54 14.58 0.34
C SER A 239 14.04 13.28 -0.30
N TYR A 240 13.00 12.66 0.25
CA TYR A 240 12.48 11.38 -0.22
C TYR A 240 11.90 11.45 -1.64
N LEU A 241 11.57 12.64 -2.12
CA LEU A 241 11.05 12.90 -3.47
C LEU A 241 12.13 13.04 -4.55
N LEU A 242 13.42 13.13 -4.16
CA LEU A 242 14.52 13.25 -5.13
C LEU A 242 14.66 11.95 -5.92
N PHE A 243 14.80 12.08 -7.26
CA PHE A 243 14.82 10.94 -8.16
C PHE A 243 15.98 10.98 -9.15
N LEU A 244 16.49 9.81 -9.50
CA LEU A 244 17.41 9.58 -10.61
C LEU A 244 17.08 8.23 -11.25
N ALA A 245 16.93 8.23 -12.58
CA ALA A 245 17.01 7.02 -13.39
C ALA A 245 18.13 7.17 -14.44
N LEU A 246 18.81 6.08 -14.74
CA LEU A 246 19.91 6.04 -15.71
C LEU A 246 19.90 4.70 -16.45
N GLY A 247 19.79 4.72 -17.77
CA GLY A 247 19.75 3.48 -18.57
C GLY A 247 19.56 3.69 -20.06
N ASP A 248 19.42 2.56 -20.78
CA ASP A 248 19.10 2.57 -22.21
C ASP A 248 17.58 2.71 -22.41
N PHE A 249 17.12 3.94 -22.35
CA PHE A 249 15.70 4.32 -22.37
C PHE A 249 15.29 5.03 -23.65
N GLU A 250 13.99 5.05 -23.90
CA GLU A 250 13.31 5.94 -24.83
C GLU A 250 12.12 6.61 -24.15
N ARG A 251 11.73 7.78 -24.64
CA ARG A 251 10.66 8.59 -24.05
C ARG A 251 9.62 8.94 -25.11
N ILE A 252 8.38 8.56 -24.86
CA ILE A 252 7.20 9.09 -25.57
C ILE A 252 6.61 10.22 -24.75
N HIS A 253 6.04 11.24 -25.38
CA HIS A 253 5.53 12.38 -24.63
C HIS A 253 4.39 13.13 -25.34
N SER A 254 3.71 13.97 -24.57
CA SER A 254 2.64 14.85 -25.03
C SER A 254 2.64 16.12 -24.17
N GLN A 255 2.05 17.20 -24.70
CA GLN A 255 2.01 18.49 -24.00
C GLN A 255 0.65 18.71 -23.33
N VAL A 256 0.64 19.07 -22.03
CA VAL A 256 -0.55 19.51 -21.28
C VAL A 256 -0.28 20.92 -20.75
N GLY A 257 -0.92 21.92 -21.32
CA GLY A 257 -0.63 23.31 -20.96
C GLY A 257 0.84 23.67 -21.15
N LYS A 258 1.54 23.93 -20.04
CA LYS A 258 3.00 24.22 -20.01
C LYS A 258 3.84 23.02 -19.64
N THR A 259 3.22 21.92 -19.28
CA THR A 259 3.88 20.72 -18.77
C THR A 259 4.10 19.71 -19.90
N ASP A 260 5.34 19.28 -20.09
CA ASP A 260 5.72 18.18 -20.97
C ASP A 260 5.55 16.86 -20.22
N VAL A 261 4.49 16.09 -20.54
CA VAL A 261 4.18 14.81 -19.92
C VAL A 261 4.83 13.70 -20.72
N GLY A 262 5.66 12.88 -20.07
CA GLY A 262 6.39 11.81 -20.72
C GLY A 262 6.17 10.45 -20.07
N VAL A 263 6.38 9.40 -20.86
CA VAL A 263 6.54 8.02 -20.35
C VAL A 263 7.90 7.53 -20.82
N VAL A 264 8.75 7.18 -19.86
CA VAL A 264 10.11 6.70 -20.08
C VAL A 264 10.11 5.19 -19.90
N VAL A 265 10.54 4.47 -20.93
CA VAL A 265 10.53 3.00 -20.98
C VAL A 265 11.87 2.47 -21.48
N ARG A 266 12.10 1.19 -21.30
CA ARG A 266 13.21 0.50 -21.97
C ARG A 266 13.08 0.68 -23.48
N LYS A 267 14.21 0.80 -24.15
CA LYS A 267 14.24 0.92 -25.58
C LYS A 267 13.57 -0.27 -26.28
N GLY A 268 12.62 0.02 -27.16
CA GLY A 268 11.78 -0.94 -27.85
C GLY A 268 10.40 -1.21 -27.20
N ASP A 269 10.11 -0.61 -26.01
CA ASP A 269 8.84 -0.79 -25.30
C ASP A 269 7.88 0.44 -25.40
N ALA A 270 8.20 1.46 -26.23
CA ALA A 270 7.38 2.67 -26.38
C ALA A 270 5.88 2.41 -26.59
N ALA A 271 5.55 1.42 -27.42
CA ALA A 271 4.15 1.06 -27.70
C ALA A 271 3.40 0.55 -26.46
N LYS A 272 4.08 -0.06 -25.50
CA LYS A 272 3.47 -0.52 -24.24
C LYS A 272 3.16 0.63 -23.29
N GLY A 273 3.89 1.76 -23.42
CA GLY A 273 3.69 2.97 -22.60
C GLY A 273 2.56 3.89 -23.10
N GLN A 274 1.99 3.67 -24.28
CA GLN A 274 1.01 4.59 -24.85
C GLN A 274 -0.24 4.75 -23.98
N TYR A 275 -0.76 3.66 -23.42
CA TYR A 275 -1.91 3.70 -22.52
C TYR A 275 -1.65 4.59 -21.28
N ALA A 276 -0.45 4.48 -20.71
CA ALA A 276 -0.04 5.27 -19.57
C ALA A 276 0.07 6.77 -19.93
N LEU A 277 0.62 7.10 -21.11
CA LEU A 277 0.70 8.48 -21.58
C LEU A 277 -0.70 9.09 -21.77
N ASP A 278 -1.60 8.35 -22.41
CA ASP A 278 -2.98 8.80 -22.64
C ASP A 278 -3.73 9.03 -21.31
N ALA A 279 -3.52 8.14 -20.33
CA ALA A 279 -4.07 8.28 -18.98
C ALA A 279 -3.51 9.52 -18.26
N ALA A 280 -2.17 9.69 -18.25
CA ALA A 280 -1.51 10.79 -17.57
C ALA A 280 -1.92 12.16 -18.11
N VAL A 281 -2.08 12.30 -19.42
CA VAL A 281 -2.56 13.54 -20.07
C VAL A 281 -3.97 13.92 -19.58
N LYS A 282 -4.87 12.95 -19.52
CA LYS A 282 -6.25 13.16 -19.02
C LYS A 282 -6.27 13.51 -17.53
N LEU A 283 -5.53 12.75 -16.73
CA LEU A 283 -5.45 12.91 -15.28
C LEU A 283 -4.85 14.25 -14.88
N LEU A 284 -3.75 14.70 -15.54
CA LEU A 284 -3.15 15.99 -15.24
C LEU A 284 -4.12 17.15 -15.45
N THR A 285 -4.85 17.13 -16.58
CA THR A 285 -5.88 18.13 -16.86
C THR A 285 -7.00 18.12 -15.81
N TYR A 286 -7.45 16.92 -15.42
CA TYR A 286 -8.49 16.76 -14.42
C TYR A 286 -8.06 17.26 -13.04
N TYR A 287 -6.83 16.98 -12.64
CA TYR A 287 -6.28 17.39 -11.33
C TYR A 287 -6.04 18.89 -11.26
N ASP A 288 -5.51 19.51 -12.32
CA ASP A 288 -5.37 20.96 -12.42
C ASP A 288 -6.70 21.67 -12.14
N ASP A 289 -7.77 21.19 -12.78
CA ASP A 289 -9.12 21.72 -12.60
C ASP A 289 -9.69 21.38 -11.21
N TRP A 290 -9.52 20.14 -10.76
CA TRP A 290 -10.12 19.70 -9.51
C TRP A 290 -9.52 20.42 -8.31
N PHE A 291 -8.18 20.57 -8.23
CA PHE A 291 -7.48 21.26 -7.16
C PHE A 291 -7.51 22.79 -7.27
N ASP A 292 -7.87 23.32 -8.43
CA ASP A 292 -7.79 24.76 -8.73
C ASP A 292 -6.40 25.34 -8.39
N THR A 293 -5.40 24.52 -8.64
CA THR A 293 -3.97 24.80 -8.44
C THR A 293 -3.20 24.05 -9.52
N PRO A 294 -2.77 24.73 -10.60
CA PRO A 294 -2.07 24.09 -11.69
C PRO A 294 -0.79 23.39 -11.25
N TYR A 295 -0.46 22.28 -11.89
CA TYR A 295 0.77 21.54 -11.67
C TYR A 295 1.99 22.47 -11.87
N PRO A 296 2.91 22.52 -10.88
CA PRO A 296 3.90 23.60 -10.88
C PRO A 296 5.18 23.32 -11.68
N LEU A 297 5.45 22.04 -12.05
CA LEU A 297 6.70 21.71 -12.73
C LEU A 297 6.57 21.76 -14.25
N PRO A 298 7.68 22.02 -14.98
CA PRO A 298 7.66 22.11 -16.43
C PRO A 298 7.53 20.76 -17.14
N LYS A 299 7.75 19.65 -16.43
CA LYS A 299 7.58 18.30 -16.94
C LYS A 299 7.00 17.37 -15.88
N LEU A 300 6.43 16.24 -16.34
CA LEU A 300 6.02 15.10 -15.54
C LEU A 300 6.35 13.83 -16.30
N ASP A 301 7.33 13.07 -15.84
CA ASP A 301 7.68 11.78 -16.43
C ASP A 301 7.15 10.63 -15.58
N LEU A 302 6.59 9.62 -16.23
CA LEU A 302 6.27 8.32 -15.66
C LEU A 302 7.37 7.37 -16.11
N VAL A 303 8.17 6.85 -15.20
CA VAL A 303 9.40 6.11 -15.48
C VAL A 303 9.22 4.63 -15.16
N ALA A 304 9.33 3.75 -16.16
CA ALA A 304 9.18 2.32 -16.01
C ALA A 304 10.51 1.65 -15.61
N GLY A 305 10.51 0.95 -14.48
CA GLY A 305 11.59 0.05 -14.06
C GLY A 305 11.26 -1.40 -14.42
N PRO A 306 12.24 -2.19 -14.95
CA PRO A 306 11.99 -3.54 -15.41
C PRO A 306 11.42 -4.49 -14.34
N GLY A 307 10.33 -5.17 -14.66
CA GLY A 307 9.75 -6.22 -13.83
C GLY A 307 8.70 -5.76 -12.83
N ASN A 308 8.78 -6.25 -11.61
CA ASN A 308 7.90 -5.92 -10.50
C ASN A 308 8.62 -6.06 -9.15
N SER A 309 8.08 -5.46 -8.09
CA SER A 309 8.46 -5.72 -6.70
C SER A 309 7.26 -6.29 -5.93
N GLN A 310 7.53 -6.97 -4.82
CA GLN A 310 6.52 -7.43 -3.88
C GLN A 310 6.14 -6.32 -2.87
N PHE A 311 7.00 -5.32 -2.70
CA PHE A 311 6.90 -4.35 -1.60
C PHE A 311 6.16 -3.08 -2.01
N PHE A 312 6.34 -2.62 -3.27
CA PHE A 312 5.64 -1.45 -3.80
C PHE A 312 5.50 -1.55 -5.32
N SER A 313 4.56 -0.80 -5.88
CA SER A 313 4.30 -0.79 -7.31
C SER A 313 4.82 0.47 -8.00
N ALA A 314 4.74 1.60 -7.31
CA ALA A 314 5.14 2.92 -7.81
C ALA A 314 5.59 3.83 -6.66
N MET A 315 6.12 5.01 -7.00
CA MET A 315 6.61 6.03 -6.07
C MET A 315 6.47 7.42 -6.69
N GLU A 316 5.85 8.33 -5.97
CA GLU A 316 5.41 9.67 -6.39
C GLU A 316 6.52 10.70 -6.65
N ASN A 317 7.78 10.35 -6.80
CA ASN A 317 8.88 11.30 -6.96
C ASN A 317 8.50 12.53 -7.81
N TRP A 318 8.57 13.73 -7.25
CA TRP A 318 8.00 14.93 -7.85
C TRP A 318 8.57 15.23 -9.25
N GLY A 319 7.72 15.17 -10.28
CA GLY A 319 8.11 15.40 -11.68
C GLY A 319 8.73 14.20 -12.40
N ALA A 320 8.97 13.06 -11.71
CA ALA A 320 9.55 11.86 -12.31
C ALA A 320 9.09 10.62 -11.52
N ILE A 321 7.83 10.29 -11.63
CA ILE A 321 7.17 9.20 -10.89
C ILE A 321 7.75 7.86 -11.34
N PHE A 322 8.24 7.06 -10.40
CA PHE A 322 8.74 5.72 -10.67
C PHE A 322 7.62 4.70 -10.63
N TYR A 323 7.65 3.74 -11.56
CA TYR A 323 6.77 2.57 -11.59
C TYR A 323 7.59 1.34 -11.93
N PHE A 324 7.23 0.19 -11.39
CA PHE A 324 7.63 -1.06 -12.03
C PHE A 324 6.81 -1.30 -13.31
N ASP A 325 7.38 -1.98 -14.32
CA ASP A 325 6.73 -2.26 -15.61
C ASP A 325 5.29 -2.77 -15.44
N SER A 326 5.05 -3.65 -14.46
CA SER A 326 3.74 -4.24 -14.21
C SER A 326 2.66 -3.25 -13.76
N ALA A 327 3.06 -2.08 -13.25
CA ALA A 327 2.16 -1.02 -12.78
C ALA A 327 1.98 0.13 -13.79
N LEU A 328 2.69 0.09 -14.92
CA LEU A 328 2.66 1.16 -15.92
C LEU A 328 2.39 0.66 -17.34
N LEU A 329 2.95 -0.48 -17.73
CA LEU A 329 2.98 -0.92 -19.12
C LEU A 329 1.86 -1.91 -19.45
N ILE A 330 1.25 -1.73 -20.61
CA ILE A 330 0.22 -2.63 -21.14
C ILE A 330 0.76 -3.33 -22.39
N ASP A 331 0.94 -4.65 -22.29
CA ASP A 331 1.22 -5.52 -23.42
C ASP A 331 -0.02 -6.37 -23.73
N PRO A 332 -0.67 -6.18 -24.90
CA PRO A 332 -1.90 -6.93 -25.25
C PRO A 332 -1.74 -8.46 -25.24
N LYS A 333 -0.51 -8.97 -25.30
CA LYS A 333 -0.23 -10.41 -25.30
C LYS A 333 -0.32 -11.02 -23.90
N ILE A 334 -0.05 -10.23 -22.86
CA ILE A 334 0.04 -10.72 -21.47
C ILE A 334 -0.84 -9.97 -20.49
N SER A 335 -1.21 -8.71 -20.78
CA SER A 335 -2.03 -7.89 -19.90
C SER A 335 -3.49 -8.31 -19.93
N THR A 336 -4.11 -8.28 -18.75
CA THR A 336 -5.53 -8.57 -18.51
C THR A 336 -6.30 -7.25 -18.39
N GLU A 337 -7.64 -7.31 -18.35
CA GLU A 337 -8.46 -6.13 -18.02
C GLU A 337 -8.17 -5.62 -16.61
N THR A 338 -7.96 -6.53 -15.66
CA THR A 338 -7.51 -6.15 -14.29
C THR A 338 -6.19 -5.36 -14.32
N ASP A 339 -5.22 -5.76 -15.16
CA ASP A 339 -3.97 -5.02 -15.30
C ASP A 339 -4.22 -3.61 -15.85
N ARG A 340 -5.11 -3.48 -16.84
CA ARG A 340 -5.48 -2.19 -17.43
C ARG A 340 -6.14 -1.25 -16.43
N GLN A 341 -7.08 -1.76 -15.62
CA GLN A 341 -7.70 -1.02 -14.54
C GLN A 341 -6.67 -0.61 -13.48
N ASN A 342 -5.83 -1.55 -13.03
CA ASN A 342 -4.81 -1.28 -12.04
C ASN A 342 -3.78 -0.24 -12.49
N VAL A 343 -3.33 -0.31 -13.76
CA VAL A 343 -2.40 0.69 -14.32
C VAL A 343 -3.01 2.08 -14.28
N PHE A 344 -4.28 2.24 -14.71
CA PHE A 344 -4.96 3.54 -14.63
C PHE A 344 -5.08 4.05 -13.20
N ILE A 345 -5.53 3.20 -12.28
CA ILE A 345 -5.71 3.52 -10.86
C ILE A 345 -4.37 3.90 -10.21
N THR A 346 -3.29 3.14 -10.48
CA THR A 346 -1.96 3.45 -9.96
C THR A 346 -1.43 4.79 -10.51
N ILE A 347 -1.60 5.05 -11.81
CA ILE A 347 -1.23 6.36 -12.38
C ILE A 347 -2.03 7.48 -11.73
N ALA A 348 -3.32 7.28 -11.51
CA ALA A 348 -4.16 8.27 -10.84
C ALA A 348 -3.73 8.53 -9.39
N HIS A 349 -3.30 7.48 -8.67
CA HIS A 349 -2.74 7.56 -7.31
C HIS A 349 -1.47 8.42 -7.29
N GLU A 350 -0.45 8.01 -8.03
CA GLU A 350 0.85 8.67 -8.03
C GLU A 350 0.78 10.12 -8.54
N MET A 351 -0.10 10.37 -9.49
CA MET A 351 -0.33 11.75 -9.96
C MET A 351 -1.09 12.61 -8.95
N ALA A 352 -1.94 12.04 -8.09
CA ALA A 352 -2.60 12.79 -7.02
C ALA A 352 -1.60 13.26 -5.96
N HIS A 353 -0.56 12.47 -5.70
CA HIS A 353 0.54 12.84 -4.82
C HIS A 353 1.27 14.10 -5.25
N GLN A 354 1.27 14.47 -6.52
CA GLN A 354 1.90 15.70 -6.99
C GLN A 354 1.33 16.95 -6.28
N TRP A 355 0.14 16.84 -5.65
CA TRP A 355 -0.46 17.84 -4.77
C TRP A 355 -0.43 17.42 -3.31
N PHE A 356 -0.84 16.17 -3.00
CA PHE A 356 -0.85 15.59 -1.65
C PHE A 356 0.37 14.70 -1.44
N GLY A 357 1.44 15.23 -0.92
CA GLY A 357 2.74 14.58 -0.75
C GLY A 357 3.88 15.47 -1.22
N ASP A 358 3.80 15.98 -2.43
CA ASP A 358 4.87 16.74 -3.08
C ASP A 358 4.73 18.23 -2.85
N LEU A 359 3.66 18.84 -3.38
CA LEU A 359 3.41 20.28 -3.21
C LEU A 359 3.15 20.61 -1.74
N VAL A 360 2.30 19.84 -1.07
CA VAL A 360 2.02 19.89 0.37
C VAL A 360 2.42 18.56 0.98
N THR A 361 3.43 18.54 1.83
CA THR A 361 3.99 17.32 2.43
C THR A 361 3.65 17.26 3.92
N MET A 362 3.43 16.09 4.48
CA MET A 362 3.31 15.92 5.92
C MET A 362 4.55 16.47 6.67
N ASP A 363 4.34 16.95 7.89
CA ASP A 363 5.44 17.43 8.75
C ASP A 363 6.28 16.27 9.31
N TRP A 364 5.61 15.15 9.61
CA TRP A 364 6.24 13.92 10.08
C TRP A 364 5.40 12.69 9.69
N TRP A 365 5.97 11.52 9.83
CA TRP A 365 5.40 10.24 9.40
C TRP A 365 4.12 9.83 10.14
N ASP A 366 3.77 10.42 11.29
CA ASP A 366 2.44 10.22 11.93
C ASP A 366 1.29 10.70 11.06
N ASP A 367 1.54 11.67 10.19
CA ASP A 367 0.56 12.20 9.23
C ASP A 367 0.72 11.62 7.82
N LEU A 368 1.39 10.46 7.65
CA LEU A 368 1.56 9.77 6.36
C LEU A 368 0.24 9.60 5.60
N TRP A 369 -0.85 9.36 6.31
CA TRP A 369 -2.19 9.22 5.73
C TRP A 369 -2.67 10.48 4.97
N LEU A 370 -2.13 11.68 5.26
CA LEU A 370 -2.40 12.90 4.48
C LEU A 370 -1.92 12.77 3.03
N ASN A 371 -0.87 12.00 2.80
CA ASN A 371 -0.42 11.66 1.46
C ASN A 371 -1.26 10.48 0.94
N GLU A 372 -1.16 9.32 1.58
CA GLU A 372 -1.62 8.04 1.08
C GLU A 372 -3.14 7.88 1.07
N GLY A 373 -3.81 8.28 2.15
CA GLY A 373 -5.27 8.21 2.24
C GLY A 373 -5.95 9.15 1.25
N PHE A 374 -5.35 10.34 1.01
CA PHE A 374 -5.86 11.29 0.02
C PHE A 374 -5.56 10.85 -1.41
N ALA A 375 -4.37 10.35 -1.70
CA ALA A 375 -4.07 9.81 -3.02
C ALA A 375 -5.01 8.64 -3.33
N SER A 376 -5.20 7.71 -2.39
CA SER A 376 -6.13 6.58 -2.53
C SER A 376 -7.59 6.99 -2.69
N TRP A 377 -8.03 8.08 -2.06
CA TRP A 377 -9.37 8.61 -2.30
C TRP A 377 -9.47 9.30 -3.66
N MET A 378 -8.47 10.09 -4.06
CA MET A 378 -8.46 10.86 -5.30
C MET A 378 -8.29 9.97 -6.54
N GLU A 379 -7.50 8.89 -6.46
CA GLU A 379 -7.41 7.88 -7.52
C GLU A 379 -8.78 7.33 -7.91
N ASN A 380 -9.60 7.01 -6.87
CA ASN A 380 -10.94 6.48 -7.09
C ASN A 380 -11.90 7.53 -7.63
N LYS A 381 -11.77 8.79 -7.16
CA LYS A 381 -12.59 9.90 -7.68
C LYS A 381 -12.27 10.19 -9.14
N ALA A 382 -11.00 10.17 -9.52
CA ALA A 382 -10.58 10.34 -10.90
C ALA A 382 -10.98 9.13 -11.78
N THR A 383 -10.82 7.92 -11.26
CA THR A 383 -11.22 6.70 -11.98
C THR A 383 -12.73 6.67 -12.24
N ASP A 384 -13.55 7.01 -11.24
CA ASP A 384 -15.01 7.10 -11.39
C ASP A 384 -15.42 8.15 -12.44
N HIS A 385 -14.67 9.25 -12.52
CA HIS A 385 -14.90 10.29 -13.52
C HIS A 385 -14.60 9.82 -14.95
N PHE A 386 -13.49 9.11 -15.18
CA PHE A 386 -13.06 8.70 -16.52
C PHE A 386 -13.62 7.34 -16.94
N HIS A 387 -13.88 6.47 -15.98
CA HIS A 387 -14.29 5.08 -16.15
C HIS A 387 -15.43 4.69 -15.19
N PRO A 388 -16.61 5.39 -15.28
CA PRO A 388 -17.74 5.08 -14.41
C PRO A 388 -18.23 3.63 -14.57
N GLU A 389 -18.01 3.02 -15.74
CA GLU A 389 -18.34 1.63 -16.04
C GLU A 389 -17.56 0.61 -15.20
N TRP A 390 -16.41 0.99 -14.63
CA TRP A 390 -15.64 0.11 -13.75
C TRP A 390 -16.20 0.03 -12.34
N ASN A 391 -17.12 0.93 -11.96
CA ASN A 391 -17.73 0.97 -10.62
C ASN A 391 -16.67 0.93 -9.50
N VAL A 392 -15.63 1.75 -9.62
CA VAL A 392 -14.45 1.71 -8.74
C VAL A 392 -14.82 1.80 -7.25
N TRP A 393 -15.87 2.52 -6.90
CA TRP A 393 -16.34 2.62 -5.53
C TRP A 393 -16.91 1.31 -4.96
N LEU A 394 -17.30 0.36 -5.80
CA LEU A 394 -17.60 -1.02 -5.37
C LEU A 394 -16.32 -1.83 -5.21
N LEU A 395 -15.35 -1.68 -6.12
CA LEU A 395 -14.04 -2.35 -6.04
C LEU A 395 -13.29 -1.99 -4.76
N THR A 396 -13.33 -0.72 -4.34
CA THR A 396 -12.65 -0.26 -3.10
C THR A 396 -13.18 -0.89 -1.82
N GLN A 397 -14.38 -1.50 -1.85
CA GLN A 397 -14.94 -2.17 -0.68
C GLN A 397 -14.03 -3.30 -0.18
N SER A 398 -13.36 -4.02 -1.06
CA SER A 398 -12.43 -5.09 -0.67
C SER A 398 -11.25 -4.58 0.18
N GLY A 399 -10.67 -3.43 -0.19
CA GLY A 399 -9.63 -2.74 0.57
C GLY A 399 -10.14 -2.26 1.94
N GLN A 400 -11.32 -1.61 1.96
CA GLN A 400 -11.98 -1.22 3.21
C GLN A 400 -12.21 -2.40 4.15
N GLN A 401 -12.58 -3.59 3.63
CA GLN A 401 -12.74 -4.80 4.42
C GLN A 401 -11.41 -5.30 4.99
N SER A 402 -10.32 -5.17 4.24
CA SER A 402 -8.97 -5.52 4.70
C SER A 402 -8.55 -4.61 5.86
N ALA A 403 -8.78 -3.30 5.74
CA ALA A 403 -8.56 -2.34 6.83
C ALA A 403 -9.40 -2.67 8.06
N MET A 404 -10.71 -2.90 7.91
CA MET A 404 -11.60 -3.24 9.04
C MET A 404 -11.19 -4.56 9.71
N ARG A 405 -10.65 -5.54 8.96
CA ARG A 405 -10.17 -6.79 9.51
C ARG A 405 -8.92 -6.59 10.38
N LEU A 406 -7.99 -5.74 9.94
CA LEU A 406 -6.81 -5.37 10.72
C LEU A 406 -7.21 -4.54 11.96
N ASP A 407 -8.05 -3.53 11.76
CA ASP A 407 -8.46 -2.55 12.77
C ASP A 407 -9.36 -3.15 13.89
N SER A 408 -9.94 -4.33 13.66
CA SER A 408 -10.77 -5.05 14.63
C SER A 408 -10.03 -6.10 15.46
N ARG A 409 -8.69 -6.21 15.31
CA ARG A 409 -7.83 -7.17 16.01
C ARG A 409 -6.97 -6.52 17.08
N ALA A 410 -6.36 -7.33 17.92
CA ALA A 410 -5.26 -6.90 18.78
C ALA A 410 -4.07 -6.43 17.91
N GLY A 411 -3.38 -5.38 18.37
CA GLY A 411 -2.26 -4.79 17.61
C GLY A 411 -2.66 -3.77 16.54
N ALA A 412 -3.97 -3.47 16.40
CA ALA A 412 -4.41 -2.37 15.56
C ALA A 412 -3.89 -1.03 16.08
N HIS A 413 -3.52 -0.14 15.17
CA HIS A 413 -3.05 1.22 15.48
C HIS A 413 -4.04 2.27 14.95
N PRO A 414 -4.07 3.49 15.49
CA PRO A 414 -4.81 4.58 14.87
C PRO A 414 -4.19 4.97 13.52
N VAL A 415 -4.96 5.62 12.66
CA VAL A 415 -4.43 6.13 11.38
C VAL A 415 -3.33 7.16 11.64
N ILE A 416 -3.55 8.07 12.59
CA ILE A 416 -2.53 9.00 13.07
C ILE A 416 -1.87 8.34 14.29
N ALA A 417 -0.81 7.58 14.03
CA ALA A 417 -0.04 6.89 15.06
C ALA A 417 1.12 7.77 15.54
N ASP A 418 1.60 7.56 16.75
CA ASP A 418 2.79 8.23 17.28
C ASP A 418 4.03 7.50 16.73
N ILE A 419 4.73 8.12 15.78
CA ILE A 419 5.92 7.57 15.11
C ILE A 419 7.17 8.19 15.73
N PRO A 420 7.93 7.45 16.56
CA PRO A 420 9.07 8.02 17.28
C PRO A 420 10.29 8.28 16.39
N ASP A 421 10.49 7.50 15.33
CA ASP A 421 11.64 7.58 14.44
C ASP A 421 11.30 7.04 13.04
N VAL A 422 12.21 7.23 12.09
CA VAL A 422 12.03 6.78 10.70
C VAL A 422 11.99 5.25 10.55
N PHE A 423 12.55 4.50 11.49
CA PHE A 423 12.53 3.02 11.43
C PHE A 423 11.15 2.48 11.80
N ALA A 424 10.47 3.18 12.72
CA ALA A 424 9.09 2.86 13.07
C ALA A 424 8.09 3.29 11.97
N ALA A 425 8.45 4.24 11.11
CA ALA A 425 7.58 4.73 10.04
C ALA A 425 7.18 3.62 9.05
N ALA A 426 8.05 2.65 8.81
CA ALA A 426 7.72 1.52 7.93
C ALA A 426 6.46 0.73 8.37
N ASN A 427 6.12 0.74 9.67
CA ASN A 427 4.93 0.07 10.19
C ASN A 427 3.62 0.80 9.87
N ALA A 428 3.69 2.05 9.39
CA ALA A 428 2.54 2.85 9.00
C ALA A 428 2.07 2.58 7.56
N PHE A 429 2.88 1.89 6.74
CA PHE A 429 2.53 1.55 5.35
C PHE A 429 1.64 0.31 5.30
N ASP A 430 0.41 0.41 5.79
CA ASP A 430 -0.54 -0.69 5.80
C ASP A 430 -1.96 -0.25 5.45
N SER A 431 -2.90 -1.20 5.43
CA SER A 431 -4.29 -0.94 5.06
C SER A 431 -5.03 0.03 5.99
N ILE A 432 -4.49 0.34 7.16
CA ILE A 432 -5.08 1.37 8.05
C ILE A 432 -4.76 2.76 7.48
N THR A 433 -3.52 3.03 7.12
CA THR A 433 -3.13 4.33 6.54
C THR A 433 -3.81 4.56 5.19
N TYR A 434 -3.76 3.60 4.28
CA TYR A 434 -4.31 3.70 2.92
C TYR A 434 -5.84 3.58 2.90
N GLN A 435 -6.37 2.39 3.20
CA GLN A 435 -7.76 2.06 2.94
C GLN A 435 -8.72 2.58 4.03
N LYS A 436 -8.35 2.57 5.32
CA LYS A 436 -9.15 3.25 6.35
C LYS A 436 -9.06 4.76 6.16
N GLY A 437 -7.86 5.31 5.87
CA GLY A 437 -7.67 6.72 5.54
C GLY A 437 -8.63 7.16 4.42
N GLN A 438 -8.57 6.48 3.27
CA GLN A 438 -9.47 6.70 2.14
C GLN A 438 -10.95 6.58 2.49
N ALA A 439 -11.34 5.52 3.23
CA ALA A 439 -12.74 5.28 3.59
C ALA A 439 -13.29 6.36 4.52
N VAL A 440 -12.46 6.87 5.45
CA VAL A 440 -12.82 7.98 6.33
C VAL A 440 -12.97 9.28 5.53
N ILE A 441 -12.08 9.55 4.57
CA ILE A 441 -12.21 10.71 3.67
C ILE A 441 -13.54 10.64 2.90
N ARG A 442 -13.86 9.49 2.30
CA ARG A 442 -15.14 9.29 1.58
C ARG A 442 -16.35 9.47 2.49
N MET A 443 -16.29 8.93 3.71
CA MET A 443 -17.34 9.11 4.71
C MET A 443 -17.53 10.61 5.05
N LEU A 444 -16.45 11.35 5.25
CA LEU A 444 -16.48 12.78 5.53
C LEU A 444 -17.02 13.59 4.34
N GLU A 445 -16.57 13.28 3.12
CA GLU A 445 -17.12 13.90 1.89
C GLU A 445 -18.63 13.70 1.80
N THR A 446 -19.11 12.47 2.00
CA THR A 446 -20.56 12.17 2.01
C THR A 446 -21.30 12.92 3.13
N TYR A 447 -20.67 13.07 4.31
CA TYR A 447 -21.25 13.72 5.48
C TYR A 447 -21.40 15.24 5.30
N VAL A 448 -20.42 15.91 4.68
CA VAL A 448 -20.42 17.37 4.52
C VAL A 448 -21.00 17.83 3.18
N GLY A 449 -21.00 16.95 2.19
CA GLY A 449 -21.33 17.24 0.80
C GLY A 449 -20.11 17.58 -0.05
N GLU A 450 -20.15 17.17 -1.32
CA GLU A 450 -19.01 17.25 -2.25
C GLU A 450 -18.47 18.68 -2.43
N ASP A 451 -19.34 19.66 -2.65
CA ASP A 451 -18.92 21.05 -2.89
C ASP A 451 -18.18 21.66 -1.69
N ALA A 452 -18.68 21.43 -0.46
CA ALA A 452 -18.02 21.92 0.74
C ALA A 452 -16.69 21.20 0.99
N PHE A 453 -16.65 19.89 0.74
CA PHE A 453 -15.42 19.11 0.87
C PHE A 453 -14.36 19.61 -0.12
N LYS A 454 -14.72 19.74 -1.40
CA LYS A 454 -13.85 20.26 -2.47
C LYS A 454 -13.31 21.66 -2.15
N ALA A 455 -14.19 22.57 -1.66
CA ALA A 455 -13.78 23.92 -1.29
C ALA A 455 -12.76 23.92 -0.12
N GLY A 456 -12.97 23.07 0.88
CA GLY A 456 -12.04 22.90 2.00
C GLY A 456 -10.68 22.38 1.57
N VAL A 457 -10.64 21.33 0.74
CA VAL A 457 -9.41 20.75 0.20
C VAL A 457 -8.64 21.78 -0.66
N ARG A 458 -9.31 22.49 -1.56
CA ARG A 458 -8.69 23.56 -2.37
C ARG A 458 -8.06 24.65 -1.49
N SER A 459 -8.77 25.04 -0.42
CA SER A 459 -8.26 26.02 0.53
C SER A 459 -6.99 25.54 1.24
N TYR A 460 -6.99 24.26 1.69
CA TYR A 460 -5.83 23.62 2.32
C TYR A 460 -4.62 23.58 1.39
N ILE A 461 -4.75 23.09 0.16
CA ILE A 461 -3.66 23.03 -0.84
C ILE A 461 -3.07 24.44 -1.09
N LYS A 462 -3.91 25.45 -1.32
CA LYS A 462 -3.44 26.83 -1.59
C LYS A 462 -2.70 27.45 -0.40
N GLN A 463 -3.10 27.16 0.84
CA GLN A 463 -2.46 27.71 2.03
C GLN A 463 -1.11 27.06 2.35
N HIS A 464 -0.97 25.77 2.02
CA HIS A 464 0.20 24.97 2.39
C HIS A 464 1.12 24.64 1.20
N ALA A 465 0.86 25.14 0.00
CA ALA A 465 1.70 24.93 -1.19
C ALA A 465 3.20 25.21 -0.87
N TYR A 466 4.07 24.27 -1.24
CA TYR A 466 5.53 24.26 -0.99
C TYR A 466 5.92 24.17 0.50
N LYS A 467 4.99 23.83 1.38
CA LYS A 467 5.21 23.73 2.83
C LYS A 467 4.88 22.33 3.32
N ASN A 468 5.12 22.15 4.62
CA ASN A 468 4.63 20.99 5.36
C ASN A 468 3.31 21.34 6.04
N ALA A 469 2.50 20.32 6.32
CA ALA A 469 1.22 20.43 6.99
C ALA A 469 1.00 19.26 7.95
N VAL A 470 0.06 19.44 8.87
CA VAL A 470 -0.42 18.39 9.78
C VAL A 470 -1.93 18.20 9.58
N SER A 471 -2.47 17.08 10.04
CA SER A 471 -3.90 16.78 9.93
C SER A 471 -4.81 17.91 10.43
N GLY A 472 -4.41 18.64 11.48
CA GLY A 472 -5.16 19.78 12.03
C GLY A 472 -5.38 20.91 11.03
N ASP A 473 -4.47 21.14 10.12
CA ASP A 473 -4.57 22.16 9.07
C ASP A 473 -5.70 21.84 8.10
N LEU A 474 -5.80 20.56 7.69
CA LEU A 474 -6.87 20.09 6.82
C LEU A 474 -8.24 20.20 7.51
N TRP A 475 -8.35 19.76 8.77
CA TRP A 475 -9.62 19.87 9.52
C TRP A 475 -10.06 21.31 9.69
N THR A 476 -9.13 22.21 9.93
CA THR A 476 -9.40 23.65 10.01
C THR A 476 -10.01 24.18 8.71
N ALA A 477 -9.48 23.75 7.57
CA ALA A 477 -9.99 24.16 6.25
C ALA A 477 -11.40 23.57 5.97
N LEU A 478 -11.62 22.30 6.33
CA LEU A 478 -12.92 21.63 6.15
C LEU A 478 -14.00 22.17 7.12
N ASP A 479 -13.67 22.41 8.39
CA ASP A 479 -14.62 23.01 9.34
C ASP A 479 -15.03 24.42 8.91
N LYS A 480 -14.12 25.19 8.29
CA LYS A 480 -14.44 26.50 7.72
C LYS A 480 -15.38 26.39 6.51
N ALA A 481 -15.23 25.36 5.68
CA ALA A 481 -16.08 25.10 4.52
C ALA A 481 -17.46 24.54 4.92
N ALA A 482 -17.54 23.79 6.02
CA ALA A 482 -18.77 23.15 6.52
C ALA A 482 -19.02 23.43 8.02
N PRO A 483 -19.24 24.68 8.46
CA PRO A 483 -19.16 25.09 9.86
C PRO A 483 -20.20 24.45 10.79
N THR A 484 -21.28 23.91 10.26
CA THR A 484 -22.34 23.24 11.03
C THR A 484 -22.09 21.75 11.26
N ARG A 485 -21.11 21.16 10.57
CA ARG A 485 -20.87 19.71 10.56
C ARG A 485 -19.87 19.24 11.61
N ARG A 486 -18.98 20.14 12.14
CA ARG A 486 -17.92 19.76 13.09
C ARG A 486 -17.09 18.59 12.58
N VAL A 487 -16.50 18.77 11.41
CA VAL A 487 -15.79 17.71 10.67
C VAL A 487 -14.62 17.16 11.48
N ALA A 488 -13.85 18.06 12.13
CA ALA A 488 -12.72 17.67 12.98
C ALA A 488 -13.13 16.68 14.08
N ASP A 489 -14.30 16.88 14.72
CA ASP A 489 -14.76 15.99 15.77
C ASP A 489 -15.03 14.56 15.28
N VAL A 490 -15.62 14.43 14.08
CA VAL A 490 -15.89 13.12 13.46
C VAL A 490 -14.57 12.51 13.02
N ALA A 491 -13.71 13.27 12.34
CA ALA A 491 -12.40 12.81 11.85
C ALA A 491 -11.54 12.26 13.00
N HIS A 492 -11.42 13.02 14.11
CA HIS A 492 -10.64 12.61 15.28
C HIS A 492 -11.10 11.29 15.88
N ASP A 493 -12.41 11.02 15.91
CA ASP A 493 -12.93 9.76 16.45
C ASP A 493 -12.45 8.55 15.62
N PHE A 494 -12.26 8.68 14.31
CA PHE A 494 -11.82 7.60 13.42
C PHE A 494 -10.29 7.52 13.24
N LEU A 495 -9.60 8.65 13.31
CA LEU A 495 -8.18 8.71 12.94
C LEU A 495 -7.24 8.64 14.15
N LEU A 496 -7.67 9.14 15.33
CA LEU A 496 -6.84 9.15 16.54
C LEU A 496 -7.03 7.92 17.45
N GLN A 497 -7.90 6.99 17.06
CA GLN A 497 -8.11 5.75 17.80
C GLN A 497 -8.31 4.57 16.85
N PRO A 498 -7.79 3.37 17.21
CA PRO A 498 -8.05 2.17 16.47
C PRO A 498 -9.46 1.64 16.72
N GLY A 499 -9.94 0.79 15.84
CA GLY A 499 -11.18 0.05 16.01
C GLY A 499 -12.28 0.44 15.03
N VAL A 500 -13.27 -0.43 14.94
CA VAL A 500 -14.40 -0.33 14.01
C VAL A 500 -15.69 -0.20 14.79
N PRO A 501 -16.52 0.84 14.53
CA PRO A 501 -17.86 0.92 15.12
C PRO A 501 -18.75 -0.24 14.66
N LEU A 502 -19.63 -0.72 15.54
CA LEU A 502 -20.73 -1.62 15.23
C LEU A 502 -22.04 -0.88 15.42
N ILE A 503 -22.77 -0.65 14.36
CA ILE A 503 -24.11 -0.05 14.41
C ILE A 503 -25.15 -1.19 14.38
N GLN A 504 -25.90 -1.29 15.46
CA GLN A 504 -26.97 -2.29 15.58
C GLN A 504 -28.33 -1.63 15.34
N ALA A 505 -29.09 -2.17 14.40
CA ALA A 505 -30.45 -1.75 14.08
C ALA A 505 -31.47 -2.71 14.69
N THR A 506 -32.49 -2.14 15.36
CA THR A 506 -33.57 -2.89 15.99
C THR A 506 -34.90 -2.19 15.71
N GLU A 507 -35.92 -2.95 15.28
CA GLU A 507 -37.26 -2.42 15.06
C GLU A 507 -37.95 -2.11 16.40
N THR A 508 -38.56 -0.95 16.49
CA THR A 508 -39.32 -0.47 17.66
C THR A 508 -40.66 0.12 17.21
N ALA A 509 -41.54 0.44 18.16
CA ALA A 509 -42.82 1.09 17.86
C ALA A 509 -42.64 2.50 17.23
N GLY A 510 -41.50 3.17 17.44
CA GLY A 510 -41.21 4.50 16.92
C GLY A 510 -40.38 4.51 15.63
N GLY A 511 -40.09 3.34 15.06
CA GLY A 511 -39.21 3.21 13.90
C GLY A 511 -38.03 2.26 14.16
N ILE A 512 -36.87 2.58 13.60
CA ILE A 512 -35.64 1.80 13.75
C ILE A 512 -34.72 2.47 14.75
N ALA A 513 -34.48 1.81 15.88
CA ALA A 513 -33.49 2.21 16.88
C ALA A 513 -32.08 1.80 16.43
N LEU A 514 -31.13 2.76 16.42
CA LEU A 514 -29.73 2.60 16.11
C LEU A 514 -28.90 2.79 17.37
N THR A 515 -28.09 1.80 17.71
CA THR A 515 -27.14 1.87 18.82
C THR A 515 -25.73 1.61 18.29
N GLN A 516 -24.72 2.17 18.97
CA GLN A 516 -23.31 2.00 18.61
C GLN A 516 -22.57 1.27 19.72
N SER A 517 -21.77 0.28 19.34
CA SER A 517 -20.75 -0.36 20.15
C SER A 517 -19.45 -0.50 19.35
N ARG A 518 -18.44 -1.20 19.90
CA ARG A 518 -17.22 -1.54 19.17
C ARG A 518 -17.36 -2.94 18.57
N PHE A 519 -17.04 -3.10 17.29
CA PHE A 519 -16.80 -4.39 16.65
C PHE A 519 -15.39 -4.89 16.99
N GLY A 520 -15.26 -6.16 17.35
CA GLY A 520 -13.98 -6.85 17.53
C GLY A 520 -14.11 -8.29 17.05
N VAL A 521 -13.05 -8.82 16.45
CA VAL A 521 -13.03 -10.21 15.94
C VAL A 521 -13.17 -11.24 17.07
N ASP A 522 -12.76 -10.87 18.27
CA ASP A 522 -12.94 -11.64 19.51
C ASP A 522 -13.52 -10.75 20.62
N GLU A 523 -13.96 -11.36 21.71
CA GLU A 523 -14.63 -10.66 22.82
C GLU A 523 -13.69 -9.65 23.50
N SER A 524 -12.40 -9.95 23.60
CA SER A 524 -11.42 -9.06 24.26
C SER A 524 -11.27 -7.73 23.53
N GLN A 525 -11.58 -7.68 22.22
CA GLN A 525 -11.51 -6.48 21.39
C GLN A 525 -12.80 -5.66 21.38
N ARG A 526 -13.84 -6.08 22.15
CA ARG A 526 -15.16 -5.41 22.22
C ARG A 526 -15.28 -4.46 23.43
N ALA A 527 -14.16 -4.08 24.03
CA ALA A 527 -14.17 -3.10 25.12
C ALA A 527 -14.89 -1.81 24.68
N PRO A 528 -15.68 -1.17 25.58
CA PRO A 528 -16.46 0.02 25.23
C PRO A 528 -15.59 1.13 24.63
N GLN A 529 -15.97 1.59 23.45
CA GLN A 529 -15.36 2.71 22.72
C GLN A 529 -16.46 3.46 21.97
N THR A 530 -16.30 4.75 21.77
CA THR A 530 -17.34 5.57 21.14
C THR A 530 -16.80 6.38 19.98
N TRP A 531 -17.59 6.47 18.93
CA TRP A 531 -17.37 7.31 17.76
C TRP A 531 -18.61 8.14 17.49
N ARG A 532 -18.45 9.30 16.87
CA ARG A 532 -19.53 10.03 16.21
C ARG A 532 -19.62 9.51 14.77
N THR A 533 -20.44 8.50 14.55
CA THR A 533 -20.53 7.79 13.29
C THR A 533 -21.64 8.37 12.43
N PRO A 534 -21.34 8.97 11.24
CA PRO A 534 -22.36 9.29 10.26
C PRO A 534 -22.96 7.99 9.68
N VAL A 535 -24.24 7.77 9.90
CA VAL A 535 -24.94 6.54 9.51
C VAL A 535 -26.04 6.89 8.52
N ASN A 536 -25.89 6.37 7.30
CA ASN A 536 -26.89 6.48 6.26
C ASN A 536 -27.82 5.26 6.33
N VAL A 537 -29.10 5.48 6.51
CA VAL A 537 -30.12 4.42 6.63
C VAL A 537 -31.17 4.61 5.53
N GLN A 538 -31.41 3.56 4.75
CA GLN A 538 -32.45 3.52 3.72
C GLN A 538 -33.55 2.56 4.12
N GLY A 539 -34.79 3.00 4.05
CA GLY A 539 -35.98 2.20 4.23
C GLY A 539 -36.94 2.35 3.05
N PRO A 540 -38.09 1.65 3.08
CA PRO A 540 -39.11 1.74 2.03
C PRO A 540 -39.65 3.17 1.81
N ASN A 541 -39.64 3.99 2.87
CA ASN A 541 -40.28 5.32 2.87
C ASN A 541 -39.25 6.47 2.79
N GLY A 542 -37.99 6.19 2.45
CA GLY A 542 -36.94 7.21 2.33
C GLY A 542 -35.59 6.85 2.93
N GLN A 543 -34.75 7.86 3.01
CA GLN A 543 -33.37 7.75 3.49
C GLN A 543 -33.10 8.82 4.53
N VAL A 544 -32.31 8.50 5.56
CA VAL A 544 -31.93 9.41 6.64
C VAL A 544 -30.44 9.28 6.92
N LEU A 545 -29.76 10.41 7.12
CA LEU A 545 -28.39 10.49 7.58
C LEU A 545 -28.39 11.03 9.03
N GLU A 546 -27.92 10.22 9.97
CA GLU A 546 -27.82 10.58 11.41
C GLU A 546 -26.42 10.33 11.93
N VAL A 547 -26.00 11.14 12.92
CA VAL A 547 -24.78 10.87 13.65
C VAL A 547 -25.13 10.05 14.90
N VAL A 548 -24.66 8.81 14.95
CA VAL A 548 -24.92 7.83 16.02
C VAL A 548 -23.66 7.64 16.85
N SER A 549 -23.82 7.59 18.17
CA SER A 549 -22.72 7.21 19.06
C SER A 549 -23.24 6.38 20.24
N ALA A 550 -22.33 5.72 20.98
CA ALA A 550 -22.70 4.95 22.17
C ALA A 550 -23.42 5.80 23.24
N LYS A 551 -23.11 7.11 23.30
CA LYS A 551 -23.72 8.07 24.23
C LYS A 551 -24.98 8.76 23.68
N ALA A 552 -25.23 8.66 22.38
CA ALA A 552 -26.36 9.29 21.69
C ALA A 552 -26.97 8.31 20.67
N PRO A 553 -27.66 7.24 21.13
CA PRO A 553 -28.44 6.38 20.26
C PRO A 553 -29.54 7.18 19.56
N LYS A 554 -29.96 6.71 18.39
CA LYS A 554 -30.96 7.38 17.53
C LYS A 554 -32.11 6.45 17.21
N THR A 555 -33.30 7.00 17.07
CA THR A 555 -34.45 6.31 16.46
C THR A 555 -34.82 7.06 15.21
N VAL A 556 -34.75 6.38 14.05
CA VAL A 556 -35.16 6.96 12.77
C VAL A 556 -36.59 6.53 12.41
N PRO A 557 -37.44 7.42 11.88
CA PRO A 557 -38.84 7.12 11.59
C PRO A 557 -38.99 6.37 10.26
N LEU A 558 -38.25 5.27 10.11
CA LEU A 558 -38.28 4.41 8.92
C LEU A 558 -38.96 3.08 9.23
N GLY A 559 -39.71 2.54 8.26
CA GLY A 559 -40.28 1.18 8.35
C GLY A 559 -39.30 0.10 7.91
N ALA A 560 -39.50 -1.12 8.41
CA ALA A 560 -38.71 -2.27 7.98
C ALA A 560 -39.17 -2.82 6.60
N PRO A 561 -38.29 -3.44 5.80
CA PRO A 561 -36.85 -3.63 6.07
C PRO A 561 -36.04 -2.35 5.85
N VAL A 562 -34.89 -2.24 6.51
CA VAL A 562 -33.97 -1.13 6.30
C VAL A 562 -32.57 -1.63 5.97
N ILE A 563 -31.81 -0.83 5.21
CA ILE A 563 -30.36 -0.98 4.98
C ILE A 563 -29.64 0.09 5.80
N VAL A 564 -28.80 -0.34 6.71
CA VAL A 564 -27.85 0.51 7.44
C VAL A 564 -26.55 0.57 6.62
N ASN A 565 -25.91 1.73 6.56
CA ASN A 565 -24.78 2.01 5.65
C ASN A 565 -25.16 1.90 4.15
N SER A 566 -26.35 2.40 3.79
CA SER A 566 -26.78 2.39 2.39
C SER A 566 -25.77 3.10 1.50
N GLY A 567 -25.38 2.45 0.40
CA GLY A 567 -24.33 2.93 -0.50
C GLY A 567 -22.91 2.67 -0.01
N GLN A 568 -22.72 2.08 1.16
CA GLN A 568 -21.43 1.64 1.74
C GLN A 568 -20.37 2.78 1.82
N THR A 569 -20.81 3.98 2.20
CA THR A 569 -19.91 5.15 2.34
C THR A 569 -19.31 5.30 3.74
N GLY A 570 -19.80 4.59 4.74
CA GLY A 570 -19.35 4.67 6.14
C GLY A 570 -18.31 3.61 6.49
N TYR A 571 -17.38 3.95 7.38
CA TYR A 571 -16.39 3.01 7.93
C TYR A 571 -16.92 2.41 9.26
N PHE A 572 -17.81 1.42 9.17
CA PHE A 572 -18.40 0.71 10.32
C PHE A 572 -19.07 -0.60 9.88
N ARG A 573 -19.34 -1.51 10.81
CA ARG A 573 -20.14 -2.72 10.61
C ARG A 573 -21.59 -2.48 10.95
N SER A 574 -22.49 -3.13 10.20
CA SER A 574 -23.93 -3.08 10.42
C SER A 574 -24.47 -4.43 10.91
N ALA A 575 -25.14 -4.43 12.04
CA ALA A 575 -25.82 -5.60 12.57
C ALA A 575 -27.32 -5.35 12.69
N TYR A 576 -28.11 -6.40 12.56
CA TYR A 576 -29.57 -6.32 12.60
C TYR A 576 -30.11 -7.27 13.68
N SER A 577 -31.17 -6.86 14.38
CA SER A 577 -31.89 -7.81 15.25
C SER A 577 -32.41 -8.99 14.42
N PRO A 578 -32.56 -10.19 15.00
CA PRO A 578 -33.06 -11.36 14.26
C PRO A 578 -34.41 -11.12 13.55
N ALA A 579 -35.31 -10.37 14.17
CA ALA A 579 -36.60 -10.03 13.57
C ALA A 579 -36.45 -9.09 12.35
N LEU A 580 -35.53 -8.13 12.43
CA LEU A 580 -35.26 -7.23 11.30
C LEU A 580 -34.48 -7.93 10.17
N TRP A 581 -33.52 -8.80 10.53
CA TRP A 581 -32.79 -9.63 9.57
C TRP A 581 -33.72 -10.55 8.78
N ALA A 582 -34.67 -11.19 9.44
CA ALA A 582 -35.67 -12.04 8.78
C ALA A 582 -36.53 -11.30 7.74
N LYS A 583 -36.72 -9.97 7.90
CA LYS A 583 -37.40 -9.13 6.90
C LYS A 583 -36.46 -8.66 5.78
N LEU A 584 -35.18 -8.44 6.12
CA LEU A 584 -34.17 -7.89 5.19
C LEU A 584 -33.60 -8.95 4.26
N ALA A 585 -33.16 -10.11 4.78
CA ALA A 585 -32.47 -11.14 4.01
C ALA A 585 -33.21 -11.60 2.75
N PRO A 586 -34.56 -11.78 2.75
CA PRO A 586 -35.30 -12.12 1.54
C PRO A 586 -35.27 -11.04 0.44
N THR A 587 -34.94 -9.78 0.77
CA THR A 587 -34.86 -8.68 -0.19
C THR A 587 -33.51 -8.64 -0.90
N PHE A 588 -32.50 -9.34 -0.42
CA PHE A 588 -31.13 -9.30 -0.87
C PHE A 588 -30.95 -9.37 -2.41
N PRO A 589 -31.61 -10.29 -3.15
CA PRO A 589 -31.45 -10.37 -4.61
C PRO A 589 -31.89 -9.11 -5.37
N LYS A 590 -32.67 -8.24 -4.72
CA LYS A 590 -33.23 -7.01 -5.34
C LYS A 590 -32.52 -5.74 -4.89
N LEU A 591 -31.53 -5.83 -4.01
CA LEU A 591 -30.78 -4.69 -3.53
C LEU A 591 -29.80 -4.18 -4.59
N THR A 592 -29.37 -2.92 -4.44
CA THR A 592 -28.27 -2.39 -5.24
C THR A 592 -26.97 -3.17 -4.97
N ALA A 593 -26.04 -3.20 -5.93
CA ALA A 593 -24.76 -3.89 -5.80
C ALA A 593 -24.01 -3.47 -4.53
N ALA A 594 -23.94 -2.19 -4.21
CA ALA A 594 -23.31 -1.67 -2.99
C ALA A 594 -23.94 -2.27 -1.72
N ASN A 595 -25.26 -2.36 -1.66
CA ASN A 595 -25.95 -2.92 -0.51
C ASN A 595 -25.82 -4.44 -0.43
N GLN A 596 -25.76 -5.14 -1.58
CA GLN A 596 -25.45 -6.58 -1.62
C GLN A 596 -24.05 -6.86 -1.09
N LEU A 597 -23.03 -6.08 -1.54
CA LEU A 597 -21.66 -6.17 -1.04
C LEU A 597 -21.58 -5.95 0.47
N GLY A 598 -22.23 -4.88 0.96
CA GLY A 598 -22.26 -4.58 2.39
C GLY A 598 -22.83 -5.73 3.23
N LEU A 599 -23.95 -6.33 2.82
CA LEU A 599 -24.54 -7.46 3.52
C LEU A 599 -23.66 -8.73 3.45
N LEU A 600 -23.02 -9.02 2.31
CA LEU A 600 -22.11 -10.16 2.19
C LEU A 600 -20.89 -9.98 3.12
N TYR A 601 -20.28 -8.81 3.11
CA TYR A 601 -19.13 -8.53 3.96
C TYR A 601 -19.48 -8.50 5.44
N ASP A 602 -20.57 -7.83 5.82
CA ASP A 602 -20.96 -7.71 7.23
C ASP A 602 -21.41 -9.06 7.80
N SER A 603 -22.24 -9.85 7.07
CA SER A 603 -22.70 -11.17 7.53
C SER A 603 -21.52 -12.12 7.74
N ARG A 604 -20.51 -12.11 6.86
CA ARG A 604 -19.29 -12.90 7.03
C ARG A 604 -18.50 -12.44 8.25
N ALA A 605 -18.22 -11.15 8.36
CA ALA A 605 -17.40 -10.60 9.45
C ALA A 605 -18.06 -10.81 10.82
N LEU A 606 -19.38 -10.59 10.92
CA LEU A 606 -20.16 -10.83 12.13
C LEU A 606 -20.23 -12.32 12.47
N GLY A 607 -20.34 -13.17 11.44
CA GLY A 607 -20.33 -14.63 11.58
C GLY A 607 -18.99 -15.14 12.09
N GLU A 608 -17.87 -14.76 11.48
CA GLU A 608 -16.51 -15.12 11.92
C GLU A 608 -16.28 -14.67 13.37
N ALA A 609 -16.70 -13.45 13.72
CA ALA A 609 -16.61 -12.91 15.08
C ALA A 609 -17.61 -13.53 16.09
N GLY A 610 -18.60 -14.28 15.65
CA GLY A 610 -19.65 -14.85 16.51
C GLY A 610 -20.64 -13.85 17.07
N VAL A 611 -20.81 -12.72 16.40
CA VAL A 611 -21.81 -11.69 16.69
C VAL A 611 -23.16 -12.07 16.05
N ALA A 612 -23.10 -12.70 14.89
CA ALA A 612 -24.24 -13.27 14.17
C ALA A 612 -23.93 -14.72 13.73
N PRO A 613 -24.90 -15.51 13.27
CA PRO A 613 -24.64 -16.83 12.73
C PRO A 613 -23.83 -16.77 11.42
N MET A 614 -22.83 -17.66 11.25
CA MET A 614 -22.10 -17.77 9.97
C MET A 614 -23.02 -18.28 8.83
N SER A 615 -24.10 -18.95 9.18
CA SER A 615 -25.15 -19.37 8.24
C SER A 615 -25.86 -18.21 7.53
N ASP A 616 -25.84 -17.02 8.09
CA ASP A 616 -26.40 -15.84 7.42
C ASP A 616 -25.64 -15.53 6.13
N PHE A 617 -24.30 -15.58 6.16
CA PHE A 617 -23.48 -15.45 4.96
C PHE A 617 -23.74 -16.58 3.95
N LEU A 618 -23.79 -17.83 4.40
CA LEU A 618 -24.04 -18.97 3.50
C LEU A 618 -25.43 -18.87 2.82
N ALA A 619 -26.43 -18.39 3.56
CA ALA A 619 -27.76 -18.16 3.02
C ALA A 619 -27.78 -17.04 1.97
N LEU A 620 -27.08 -15.93 2.20
CA LEU A 620 -26.93 -14.87 1.20
C LEU A 620 -26.17 -15.37 -0.03
N ALA A 621 -25.06 -16.10 0.16
CA ALA A 621 -24.30 -16.70 -0.93
C ALA A 621 -25.19 -17.57 -1.83
N ARG A 622 -26.02 -18.43 -1.23
CA ARG A 622 -26.97 -19.31 -1.96
C ARG A 622 -28.02 -18.50 -2.73
N ASN A 623 -28.42 -17.35 -2.22
CA ASN A 623 -29.44 -16.50 -2.84
C ASN A 623 -28.89 -15.41 -3.75
N THR A 624 -27.58 -15.38 -4.01
CA THR A 624 -26.99 -14.44 -4.97
C THR A 624 -27.35 -14.83 -6.40
N PRO A 625 -28.02 -13.95 -7.16
CA PRO A 625 -28.37 -14.25 -8.54
C PRO A 625 -27.11 -14.42 -9.42
N ALA A 626 -27.13 -15.39 -10.35
CA ALA A 626 -26.00 -15.62 -11.24
C ALA A 626 -25.76 -14.46 -12.24
N ASP A 627 -26.71 -13.55 -12.37
CA ASP A 627 -26.70 -12.33 -13.17
C ASP A 627 -26.58 -11.06 -12.31
N ALA A 628 -26.20 -11.18 -11.05
CA ALA A 628 -25.89 -10.02 -10.20
C ALA A 628 -24.74 -9.20 -10.80
N ASP A 629 -24.50 -8.00 -10.24
CA ASP A 629 -23.39 -7.14 -10.65
C ASP A 629 -22.06 -7.93 -10.63
N PRO A 630 -21.21 -7.80 -11.66
CA PRO A 630 -19.95 -8.53 -11.77
C PRO A 630 -19.08 -8.43 -10.51
N ILE A 631 -18.99 -7.26 -9.86
CA ILE A 631 -18.19 -7.07 -8.66
C ILE A 631 -18.77 -7.84 -7.46
N VAL A 632 -20.10 -7.94 -7.36
CA VAL A 632 -20.76 -8.77 -6.33
C VAL A 632 -20.40 -10.24 -6.55
N LEU A 633 -20.41 -10.72 -7.80
CA LEU A 633 -20.09 -12.10 -8.15
C LEU A 633 -18.61 -12.43 -7.92
N ASP A 634 -17.70 -11.53 -8.27
CA ASP A 634 -16.27 -11.68 -8.01
C ASP A 634 -15.98 -11.69 -6.50
N THR A 635 -16.62 -10.81 -5.75
CA THR A 635 -16.55 -10.80 -4.27
C THR A 635 -17.08 -12.09 -3.68
N LEU A 636 -18.23 -12.59 -4.13
CA LEU A 636 -18.76 -13.87 -3.67
C LEU A 636 -17.77 -15.01 -3.94
N SER A 637 -17.21 -15.08 -5.15
CA SER A 637 -16.22 -16.07 -5.56
C SER A 637 -15.00 -16.03 -4.65
N SER A 638 -14.41 -14.86 -4.45
CA SER A 638 -13.25 -14.66 -3.58
C SER A 638 -13.53 -15.04 -2.12
N GLN A 639 -14.71 -14.69 -1.58
CA GLN A 639 -15.06 -15.04 -0.20
C GLN A 639 -15.30 -16.54 -0.03
N LEU A 640 -15.90 -17.22 -1.01
CA LEU A 640 -16.08 -18.66 -0.98
C LEU A 640 -14.73 -19.39 -1.04
N GLY A 641 -13.81 -18.97 -1.90
CA GLY A 641 -12.45 -19.51 -1.94
C GLY A 641 -11.70 -19.31 -0.62
N ALA A 642 -11.79 -18.13 -0.03
CA ALA A 642 -11.13 -17.84 1.26
C ALA A 642 -11.66 -18.69 2.43
N ILE A 643 -12.95 -19.08 2.42
CA ILE A 643 -13.52 -19.97 3.43
C ILE A 643 -13.03 -21.41 3.24
N ASP A 644 -12.81 -21.91 2.00
CA ASP A 644 -12.20 -23.21 1.76
C ASP A 644 -10.85 -23.33 2.46
N GLY A 645 -10.06 -22.24 2.44
CA GLY A 645 -8.79 -22.17 3.15
C GLY A 645 -8.88 -22.33 4.68
N LEU A 646 -10.04 -22.17 5.30
CA LEU A 646 -10.24 -22.45 6.74
C LEU A 646 -10.34 -23.95 7.03
N TYR A 647 -10.80 -24.74 6.08
CA TYR A 647 -11.02 -26.17 6.27
C TYR A 647 -9.72 -26.97 6.37
N GLY A 648 -8.78 -26.77 5.44
CA GLY A 648 -7.44 -27.39 5.49
C GLY A 648 -7.49 -28.91 5.71
N ASP A 649 -8.06 -29.65 4.76
CA ASP A 649 -8.18 -31.10 4.75
C ASP A 649 -9.08 -31.68 5.86
N ARG A 650 -9.92 -30.87 6.49
CA ARG A 650 -10.91 -31.34 7.47
C ARG A 650 -12.07 -32.10 6.79
N PRO A 651 -12.71 -33.03 7.48
CA PRO A 651 -13.75 -33.88 6.87
C PRO A 651 -14.90 -33.12 6.20
N GLY A 652 -15.27 -31.93 6.67
CA GLY A 652 -16.35 -31.13 6.09
C GLY A 652 -15.98 -30.41 4.78
N GLN A 653 -14.70 -30.37 4.40
CA GLN A 653 -14.25 -29.60 3.24
C GLN A 653 -14.89 -30.02 1.92
N ALA A 654 -15.04 -31.31 1.69
CA ALA A 654 -15.67 -31.79 0.47
C ALA A 654 -17.12 -31.29 0.30
N ALA A 655 -17.92 -31.33 1.37
CA ALA A 655 -19.28 -30.81 1.36
C ALA A 655 -19.33 -29.29 1.18
N TYR A 656 -18.36 -28.56 1.75
CA TYR A 656 -18.23 -27.14 1.53
C TYR A 656 -17.85 -26.82 0.07
N ARG A 657 -16.88 -27.52 -0.49
CA ARG A 657 -16.49 -27.35 -1.91
C ARG A 657 -17.64 -27.65 -2.86
N ASP A 658 -18.44 -28.69 -2.58
CA ASP A 658 -19.65 -28.98 -3.37
C ASP A 658 -20.64 -27.79 -3.32
N PHE A 659 -20.87 -27.23 -2.13
CA PHE A 659 -21.71 -26.05 -1.97
C PHE A 659 -21.12 -24.85 -2.76
N ALA A 660 -19.84 -24.51 -2.59
CA ALA A 660 -19.21 -23.36 -3.24
C ALA A 660 -19.23 -23.50 -4.77
N ARG A 661 -18.89 -24.68 -5.30
CA ARG A 661 -18.97 -24.98 -6.75
C ARG A 661 -20.39 -24.82 -7.28
N ALA A 662 -21.41 -25.29 -6.54
CA ALA A 662 -22.80 -25.13 -6.95
C ALA A 662 -23.25 -23.66 -7.07
N GLN A 663 -22.68 -22.74 -6.26
CA GLN A 663 -22.97 -21.31 -6.38
C GLN A 663 -22.22 -20.68 -7.58
N LEU A 664 -20.99 -21.11 -7.87
CA LEU A 664 -20.14 -20.50 -8.90
C LEU A 664 -20.37 -21.07 -10.31
N ALA A 665 -20.81 -22.32 -10.45
CA ALA A 665 -20.99 -22.97 -11.74
C ALA A 665 -22.01 -22.26 -12.67
N PRO A 666 -23.16 -21.75 -12.20
CA PRO A 666 -24.07 -20.99 -13.05
C PRO A 666 -23.44 -19.68 -13.57
N ILE A 667 -22.60 -19.03 -12.76
CA ILE A 667 -21.89 -17.81 -13.14
C ILE A 667 -20.86 -18.13 -14.22
N ALA A 668 -20.06 -19.18 -14.03
CA ALA A 668 -19.08 -19.64 -15.00
C ALA A 668 -19.76 -20.05 -16.32
N ALA A 669 -20.91 -20.72 -16.27
CA ALA A 669 -21.69 -21.08 -17.46
C ALA A 669 -22.19 -19.86 -18.23
N ARG A 670 -22.63 -18.80 -17.50
CA ARG A 670 -23.05 -17.54 -18.11
C ARG A 670 -21.89 -16.79 -18.78
N LEU A 671 -20.77 -16.67 -18.10
CA LEU A 671 -19.62 -15.90 -18.57
C LEU A 671 -18.83 -16.68 -19.65
N GLY A 672 -18.73 -17.99 -19.52
CA GLY A 672 -17.94 -18.85 -20.42
C GLY A 672 -16.43 -18.68 -20.22
N TRP A 673 -15.65 -19.28 -21.12
CA TRP A 673 -14.19 -19.21 -21.10
C TRP A 673 -13.62 -18.05 -21.92
N ASP A 674 -14.33 -17.68 -22.97
CA ASP A 674 -13.83 -16.72 -23.97
C ASP A 674 -14.62 -15.41 -23.85
N ALA A 675 -13.94 -14.31 -24.12
CA ALA A 675 -14.54 -12.99 -24.16
C ALA A 675 -15.66 -12.94 -25.21
N LYS A 676 -16.75 -12.25 -24.87
CA LYS A 676 -17.88 -12.01 -25.79
C LYS A 676 -17.78 -10.63 -26.38
N ALA A 677 -18.21 -10.49 -27.64
CA ALA A 677 -18.22 -9.18 -28.28
C ALA A 677 -19.13 -8.20 -27.51
N GLY A 678 -18.58 -7.06 -27.10
CA GLY A 678 -19.32 -6.01 -26.39
C GLY A 678 -19.61 -6.33 -24.91
N GLU A 679 -18.93 -7.31 -24.30
CA GLU A 679 -19.06 -7.54 -22.85
C GLU A 679 -18.47 -6.37 -22.03
N ALA A 680 -18.97 -6.18 -20.83
CA ALA A 680 -18.43 -5.19 -19.90
C ALA A 680 -17.05 -5.63 -19.37
N ASP A 681 -16.16 -4.65 -19.13
CA ASP A 681 -14.80 -4.89 -18.60
C ASP A 681 -14.82 -5.72 -17.32
N ASN A 682 -15.75 -5.43 -16.41
CA ASN A 682 -15.91 -6.16 -15.16
C ASN A 682 -16.41 -7.61 -15.34
N ASP A 683 -17.09 -7.96 -16.42
CA ASP A 683 -17.42 -9.36 -16.74
C ASP A 683 -16.16 -10.17 -17.07
N ALA A 684 -15.17 -9.57 -17.73
CA ALA A 684 -13.88 -10.21 -18.00
C ALA A 684 -13.09 -10.46 -16.70
N VAL A 685 -13.10 -9.50 -15.78
CA VAL A 685 -12.50 -9.63 -14.43
C VAL A 685 -13.18 -10.75 -13.66
N THR A 686 -14.50 -10.73 -13.58
CA THR A 686 -15.31 -11.73 -12.88
C THR A 686 -15.15 -13.13 -13.47
N ARG A 687 -15.12 -13.26 -14.80
CA ARG A 687 -14.84 -14.56 -15.47
C ARG A 687 -13.54 -15.17 -14.96
N ARG A 688 -12.46 -14.35 -14.95
CA ARG A 688 -11.15 -14.80 -14.45
C ARG A 688 -11.24 -15.22 -12.99
N GLY A 689 -11.81 -14.39 -12.10
CA GLY A 689 -11.98 -14.67 -10.67
C GLY A 689 -12.75 -15.98 -10.42
N VAL A 690 -13.93 -16.13 -11.04
CA VAL A 690 -14.79 -17.30 -10.87
C VAL A 690 -14.15 -18.59 -11.39
N LEU A 691 -13.54 -18.56 -12.59
CA LEU A 691 -12.88 -19.75 -13.14
C LEU A 691 -11.64 -20.14 -12.31
N THR A 692 -10.85 -19.17 -11.85
CA THR A 692 -9.70 -19.43 -10.98
C THR A 692 -10.14 -20.06 -9.66
N THR A 693 -11.13 -19.48 -8.98
CA THR A 693 -11.68 -20.04 -7.73
C THR A 693 -12.27 -21.44 -7.93
N LEU A 694 -12.99 -21.71 -9.02
CA LEU A 694 -13.45 -23.06 -9.34
C LEU A 694 -12.28 -24.03 -9.54
N GLY A 695 -11.18 -23.59 -10.16
CA GLY A 695 -9.95 -24.36 -10.28
C GLY A 695 -9.31 -24.68 -8.92
N GLU A 696 -9.26 -23.70 -8.01
CA GLU A 696 -8.75 -23.86 -6.63
C GLU A 696 -9.65 -24.76 -5.77
N LEU A 697 -10.96 -24.72 -6.03
CA LEU A 697 -11.94 -25.64 -5.42
C LEU A 697 -11.93 -27.04 -6.07
N HIS A 698 -11.00 -27.33 -6.99
CA HIS A 698 -10.86 -28.58 -7.73
C HIS A 698 -12.11 -28.98 -8.52
N ASP A 699 -12.75 -28.05 -9.22
CA ASP A 699 -13.80 -28.38 -10.18
C ASP A 699 -13.22 -29.17 -11.36
N GLY A 700 -13.61 -30.43 -11.48
CA GLY A 700 -13.02 -31.34 -12.47
C GLY A 700 -13.21 -30.91 -13.92
N ALA A 701 -14.34 -30.26 -14.26
CA ALA A 701 -14.62 -29.79 -15.61
C ALA A 701 -13.76 -28.57 -15.94
N VAL A 702 -13.65 -27.62 -15.00
CA VAL A 702 -12.82 -26.40 -15.16
C VAL A 702 -11.34 -26.76 -15.27
N VAL A 703 -10.84 -27.64 -14.40
CA VAL A 703 -9.43 -28.11 -14.44
C VAL A 703 -9.12 -28.85 -15.76
N ALA A 704 -10.03 -29.72 -16.22
CA ALA A 704 -9.84 -30.43 -17.47
C ALA A 704 -9.79 -29.50 -18.70
N GLU A 705 -10.69 -28.52 -18.78
CA GLU A 705 -10.69 -27.54 -19.88
C GLU A 705 -9.46 -26.65 -19.82
N ALA A 706 -9.03 -26.20 -18.62
CA ALA A 706 -7.79 -25.44 -18.45
C ALA A 706 -6.56 -26.21 -18.95
N ARG A 707 -6.44 -27.48 -18.59
CA ARG A 707 -5.34 -28.37 -19.08
C ARG A 707 -5.36 -28.53 -20.60
N LYS A 708 -6.54 -28.70 -21.18
CA LYS A 708 -6.70 -28.79 -22.65
C LYS A 708 -6.25 -27.50 -23.32
N ARG A 709 -6.66 -26.33 -22.82
CA ARG A 709 -6.25 -25.03 -23.37
C ARG A 709 -4.77 -24.78 -23.17
N PHE A 710 -4.20 -25.14 -22.04
CA PHE A 710 -2.76 -25.08 -21.79
C PHE A 710 -1.96 -25.91 -22.77
N ALA A 711 -2.40 -27.16 -23.00
CA ALA A 711 -1.74 -28.05 -23.98
C ALA A 711 -1.83 -27.54 -25.42
N ALA A 712 -2.93 -26.86 -25.79
CA ALA A 712 -3.05 -26.18 -27.08
C ALA A 712 -2.09 -24.98 -27.19
N TRP A 713 -2.04 -24.16 -26.15
CA TRP A 713 -1.19 -22.98 -26.09
C TRP A 713 0.31 -23.31 -26.11
N VAL A 714 0.75 -24.38 -25.46
CA VAL A 714 2.15 -24.85 -25.54
C VAL A 714 2.54 -25.18 -26.99
N LYS A 715 1.58 -25.67 -27.82
CA LYS A 715 1.81 -25.99 -29.23
C LYS A 715 1.71 -24.77 -30.14
N ASP A 716 0.78 -23.89 -29.82
CA ASP A 716 0.50 -22.66 -30.57
C ASP A 716 0.34 -21.48 -29.61
N PRO A 717 1.40 -20.68 -29.39
CA PRO A 717 1.36 -19.52 -28.50
C PRO A 717 0.31 -18.46 -28.87
N ALA A 718 -0.21 -18.47 -30.11
CA ALA A 718 -1.27 -17.54 -30.53
C ALA A 718 -2.68 -17.98 -30.09
N SER A 719 -2.84 -19.23 -29.61
CA SER A 719 -4.16 -19.76 -29.19
C SER A 719 -4.71 -19.18 -27.90
N LEU A 720 -3.88 -18.51 -27.09
CA LEU A 720 -4.28 -17.78 -25.87
C LEU A 720 -3.58 -16.43 -25.79
N SER A 721 -4.30 -15.41 -25.42
CA SER A 721 -3.76 -14.05 -25.19
C SER A 721 -4.37 -13.41 -23.94
N GLY A 722 -3.65 -12.48 -23.34
CA GLY A 722 -4.17 -11.62 -22.26
C GLY A 722 -4.84 -12.39 -21.11
N ALA A 723 -6.10 -12.10 -20.89
CA ALA A 723 -6.88 -12.65 -19.78
C ALA A 723 -7.06 -14.18 -19.84
N GLY A 724 -7.24 -14.75 -21.05
CA GLY A 724 -7.39 -16.19 -21.23
C GLY A 724 -6.13 -16.97 -20.81
N ARG A 725 -4.95 -16.45 -21.19
CA ARG A 725 -3.66 -17.00 -20.77
C ARG A 725 -3.49 -16.97 -19.26
N SER A 726 -3.75 -15.83 -18.63
CA SER A 726 -3.63 -15.65 -17.18
C SER A 726 -4.56 -16.59 -16.41
N THR A 727 -5.81 -16.72 -16.85
CA THR A 727 -6.80 -17.64 -16.25
C THR A 727 -6.34 -19.09 -16.33
N VAL A 728 -5.94 -19.55 -17.53
CA VAL A 728 -5.47 -20.92 -17.76
C VAL A 728 -4.23 -21.22 -16.92
N LEU A 729 -3.24 -20.31 -16.90
CA LEU A 729 -2.02 -20.47 -16.11
C LEU A 729 -2.31 -20.58 -14.60
N ALA A 730 -3.17 -19.72 -14.06
CA ALA A 730 -3.54 -19.77 -12.64
C ALA A 730 -4.13 -21.13 -12.26
N ILE A 731 -5.08 -21.64 -13.06
CA ILE A 731 -5.76 -22.92 -12.78
C ILE A 731 -4.80 -24.11 -12.94
N VAL A 732 -4.00 -24.16 -14.00
CA VAL A 732 -3.09 -25.30 -14.21
C VAL A 732 -1.92 -25.27 -13.23
N ALA A 733 -1.47 -24.11 -12.79
CA ALA A 733 -0.40 -23.97 -11.78
C ALA A 733 -0.86 -24.45 -10.41
N ALA A 734 -2.06 -24.04 -9.96
CA ALA A 734 -2.64 -24.51 -8.70
C ALA A 734 -2.81 -26.05 -8.68
N ASN A 735 -3.20 -26.64 -9.82
CA ASN A 735 -3.43 -28.08 -9.97
C ASN A 735 -2.27 -28.79 -10.72
N ALA A 736 -1.04 -28.27 -10.62
CA ALA A 736 0.07 -28.77 -11.41
C ALA A 736 0.54 -30.16 -10.96
N ASP A 737 0.83 -31.02 -11.95
CA ASP A 737 1.74 -32.15 -11.81
C ASP A 737 3.17 -31.75 -12.19
N ALA A 738 4.14 -32.65 -11.97
CA ALA A 738 5.53 -32.35 -12.27
C ALA A 738 5.79 -31.96 -13.74
N PRO A 739 5.20 -32.62 -14.76
CA PRO A 739 5.34 -32.17 -16.15
C PRO A 739 4.80 -30.77 -16.43
N THR A 740 3.65 -30.43 -15.85
CA THR A 740 3.05 -29.10 -15.99
C THR A 740 3.92 -28.03 -15.35
N TRP A 741 4.44 -28.29 -14.14
CA TRP A 741 5.37 -27.39 -13.44
C TRP A 741 6.63 -27.13 -14.27
N GLU A 742 7.24 -28.19 -14.84
CA GLU A 742 8.42 -28.04 -15.71
C GLU A 742 8.13 -27.25 -16.98
N ALA A 743 6.95 -27.40 -17.56
CA ALA A 743 6.56 -26.63 -18.73
C ALA A 743 6.46 -25.13 -18.40
N ILE A 744 5.83 -24.75 -17.26
CA ILE A 744 5.76 -23.36 -16.79
C ILE A 744 7.16 -22.82 -16.48
N HIS A 745 8.04 -23.61 -15.85
CA HIS A 745 9.41 -23.24 -15.56
C HIS A 745 10.21 -22.97 -16.85
N ALA A 746 10.09 -23.84 -17.85
CA ALA A 746 10.73 -23.63 -19.15
C ALA A 746 10.24 -22.32 -19.82
N MET A 747 8.95 -22.00 -19.70
CA MET A 747 8.41 -20.73 -20.19
C MET A 747 8.99 -19.53 -19.43
N ALA A 748 9.11 -19.61 -18.09
CA ALA A 748 9.72 -18.54 -17.28
C ALA A 748 11.15 -18.25 -17.72
N LYS A 749 11.93 -19.29 -17.99
CA LYS A 749 13.31 -19.15 -18.50
C LYS A 749 13.39 -18.57 -19.91
N ALA A 750 12.43 -18.91 -20.76
CA ALA A 750 12.40 -18.45 -22.15
C ALA A 750 11.84 -17.02 -22.32
N SER A 751 11.04 -16.54 -21.36
CA SER A 751 10.42 -15.23 -21.47
C SER A 751 11.46 -14.10 -21.42
N LYS A 752 11.39 -13.18 -22.38
CA LYS A 752 12.23 -11.97 -22.49
C LYS A 752 11.58 -10.78 -21.80
N ASP A 753 10.27 -10.80 -21.62
CA ASP A 753 9.54 -9.75 -20.93
C ASP A 753 9.69 -9.92 -19.39
N PRO A 754 10.20 -8.92 -18.66
CA PRO A 754 10.43 -9.02 -17.23
C PRO A 754 9.15 -9.25 -16.41
N THR A 755 8.04 -8.62 -16.81
CA THR A 755 6.73 -8.77 -16.13
C THR A 755 6.18 -10.18 -16.35
N ASP A 756 6.22 -10.69 -17.58
CA ASP A 756 5.80 -12.04 -17.91
C ASP A 756 6.66 -13.09 -17.19
N ARG A 757 7.97 -12.90 -17.20
CA ARG A 757 8.91 -13.78 -16.47
C ARG A 757 8.59 -13.82 -14.97
N SER A 758 8.35 -12.68 -14.35
CA SER A 758 8.01 -12.60 -12.92
C SER A 758 6.70 -13.31 -12.61
N ARG A 759 5.66 -13.14 -13.45
CA ARG A 759 4.38 -13.86 -13.29
C ARG A 759 4.55 -15.36 -13.40
N LEU A 760 5.33 -15.83 -14.38
CA LEU A 760 5.59 -17.25 -14.58
C LEU A 760 6.34 -17.87 -13.39
N TYR A 761 7.33 -17.18 -12.83
CA TYR A 761 7.99 -17.62 -11.58
C TYR A 761 7.03 -17.65 -10.39
N GLY A 762 6.12 -16.68 -10.27
CA GLY A 762 5.08 -16.67 -9.24
C GLY A 762 4.16 -17.90 -9.33
N TYR A 763 3.74 -18.29 -10.53
CA TYR A 763 2.91 -19.49 -10.73
C TYR A 763 3.59 -20.78 -10.27
N LEU A 764 4.92 -20.87 -10.30
CA LEU A 764 5.64 -22.07 -9.81
C LEU A 764 5.48 -22.29 -8.30
N GLY A 765 5.16 -21.24 -7.53
CA GLY A 765 4.86 -21.33 -6.10
C GLY A 765 3.39 -21.68 -5.77
N ALA A 766 2.48 -21.65 -6.76
CA ALA A 766 1.05 -21.73 -6.54
C ALA A 766 0.50 -23.18 -6.42
N SER A 767 1.33 -24.21 -6.69
CA SER A 767 0.89 -25.60 -6.68
C SER A 767 0.46 -26.08 -5.28
N ASP A 768 -0.59 -26.87 -5.18
CA ASP A 768 -1.05 -27.55 -3.98
C ASP A 768 -0.26 -28.85 -3.65
N ASP A 769 0.69 -29.24 -4.53
CA ASP A 769 1.60 -30.36 -4.26
C ASP A 769 2.78 -29.95 -3.38
N PRO A 770 2.93 -30.54 -2.16
CA PRO A 770 4.03 -30.21 -1.25
C PRO A 770 5.44 -30.44 -1.83
N ALA A 771 5.59 -31.36 -2.81
CA ALA A 771 6.88 -31.63 -3.45
C ALA A 771 7.24 -30.49 -4.43
N LEU A 772 6.27 -29.99 -5.19
CA LEU A 772 6.44 -28.86 -6.08
C LEU A 772 6.67 -27.56 -5.33
N ALA A 773 6.00 -27.37 -4.18
CA ALA A 773 6.27 -26.24 -3.28
C ALA A 773 7.74 -26.25 -2.81
N ASN A 774 8.30 -27.41 -2.40
CA ASN A 774 9.73 -27.51 -2.05
C ASN A 774 10.63 -27.19 -3.23
N LYS A 775 10.24 -27.59 -4.44
CA LYS A 775 11.00 -27.31 -5.65
C LYS A 775 11.02 -25.82 -5.98
N ALA A 776 9.88 -25.13 -5.82
CA ALA A 776 9.80 -23.67 -5.98
C ALA A 776 10.66 -22.91 -4.97
N LEU A 777 10.66 -23.34 -3.68
CA LEU A 777 11.52 -22.76 -2.66
C LEU A 777 13.02 -22.95 -2.99
N ALA A 778 13.42 -24.14 -3.48
CA ALA A 778 14.80 -24.40 -3.89
C ALA A 778 15.19 -23.53 -5.10
N LEU A 779 14.27 -23.36 -6.07
CA LEU A 779 14.46 -22.51 -7.24
C LEU A 779 14.68 -21.04 -6.84
N ALA A 780 13.94 -20.53 -5.88
CA ALA A 780 14.05 -19.14 -5.40
C ALA A 780 15.50 -18.76 -5.03
N LEU A 781 16.26 -19.67 -4.43
CA LEU A 781 17.65 -19.43 -4.02
C LEU A 781 18.70 -20.06 -4.95
N SER A 782 18.32 -20.51 -6.15
CA SER A 782 19.23 -21.14 -7.13
C SER A 782 20.16 -20.14 -7.84
N GLY A 783 19.84 -18.84 -7.80
CA GLY A 783 20.48 -17.79 -8.59
C GLY A 783 19.92 -17.65 -10.02
N GLU A 784 18.88 -18.40 -10.36
CA GLU A 784 18.20 -18.29 -11.66
C GLU A 784 17.20 -17.12 -11.69
N PRO A 785 16.28 -16.95 -10.69
CA PRO A 785 15.43 -15.76 -10.60
C PRO A 785 16.24 -14.50 -10.28
N SER A 786 15.77 -13.34 -10.77
CA SER A 786 16.38 -12.06 -10.39
C SER A 786 16.18 -11.75 -8.89
N PRO A 787 17.01 -10.88 -8.29
CA PRO A 787 16.88 -10.49 -6.89
C PRO A 787 15.47 -10.03 -6.49
N THR A 788 14.79 -9.27 -7.35
CA THR A 788 13.43 -8.76 -7.09
C THR A 788 12.34 -9.86 -7.18
N GLN A 789 12.61 -10.97 -7.85
CA GLN A 789 11.65 -12.08 -8.01
C GLN A 789 11.69 -13.07 -6.83
N VAL A 790 12.83 -13.19 -6.16
CA VAL A 790 13.03 -14.18 -5.07
C VAL A 790 11.98 -14.07 -3.96
N PRO A 791 11.68 -12.88 -3.40
CA PRO A 791 10.68 -12.77 -2.34
C PRO A 791 9.28 -13.21 -2.80
N GLY A 792 8.89 -12.85 -4.02
CA GLY A 792 7.60 -13.21 -4.60
C GLY A 792 7.38 -14.72 -4.76
N ILE A 793 8.40 -15.47 -5.13
CA ILE A 793 8.31 -16.94 -5.25
C ILE A 793 8.04 -17.58 -3.88
N VAL A 794 8.77 -17.16 -2.85
CA VAL A 794 8.59 -17.68 -1.47
C VAL A 794 7.22 -17.30 -0.93
N ALA A 795 6.76 -16.06 -1.18
CA ALA A 795 5.44 -15.60 -0.79
C ALA A 795 4.31 -16.36 -1.51
N ALA A 796 4.49 -16.70 -2.80
CA ALA A 796 3.53 -17.55 -3.52
C ALA A 796 3.38 -18.93 -2.87
N VAL A 797 4.49 -19.56 -2.46
CA VAL A 797 4.44 -20.83 -1.71
C VAL A 797 3.74 -20.64 -0.36
N ALA A 798 3.90 -19.51 0.32
CA ALA A 798 3.26 -19.24 1.60
C ALA A 798 1.73 -19.20 1.54
N GLN A 799 1.14 -18.92 0.38
CA GLN A 799 -0.33 -18.94 0.23
C GLN A 799 -0.92 -20.34 0.49
N GLY A 800 -0.28 -21.38 -0.02
CA GLY A 800 -0.73 -22.78 0.20
C GLY A 800 -0.05 -23.44 1.40
N PHE A 801 1.23 -23.15 1.62
CA PHE A 801 2.11 -23.80 2.60
C PHE A 801 2.84 -22.78 3.50
N PRO A 802 2.12 -21.99 4.33
CA PRO A 802 2.73 -20.92 5.12
C PRO A 802 3.82 -21.42 6.09
N ASP A 803 3.57 -22.57 6.76
CA ASP A 803 4.53 -23.13 7.72
C ASP A 803 5.83 -23.56 7.04
N LYS A 804 5.73 -24.14 5.84
CA LYS A 804 6.87 -24.59 5.04
C LYS A 804 7.68 -23.38 4.53
N ALA A 805 7.00 -22.37 3.99
CA ALA A 805 7.63 -21.17 3.49
C ALA A 805 8.34 -20.39 4.60
N TYR A 806 7.69 -20.26 5.76
CA TYR A 806 8.29 -19.63 6.94
C TYR A 806 9.54 -20.37 7.43
N ASP A 807 9.46 -21.70 7.60
CA ASP A 807 10.60 -22.51 8.06
C ASP A 807 11.77 -22.43 7.08
N PHE A 808 11.50 -22.51 5.78
CA PHE A 808 12.52 -22.30 4.74
C PHE A 808 13.14 -20.91 4.83
N ALA A 809 12.32 -19.89 4.98
CA ALA A 809 12.78 -18.50 5.05
C ALA A 809 13.65 -18.28 6.29
N MET A 810 13.29 -18.82 7.44
CA MET A 810 14.10 -18.69 8.68
C MET A 810 15.43 -19.44 8.61
N VAL A 811 15.46 -20.62 8.00
CA VAL A 811 16.72 -21.38 7.78
C VAL A 811 17.66 -20.61 6.82
N ASN A 812 17.10 -19.91 5.84
CA ASN A 812 17.86 -19.17 4.82
C ASN A 812 17.85 -17.65 5.06
N ARG A 813 17.58 -17.21 6.30
CA ARG A 813 17.30 -15.81 6.63
C ARG A 813 18.35 -14.85 6.09
N THR A 814 19.63 -15.07 6.36
CA THR A 814 20.71 -14.17 5.90
C THR A 814 20.77 -14.04 4.37
N LYS A 815 20.46 -15.11 3.63
CA LYS A 815 20.41 -15.06 2.16
C LYS A 815 19.22 -14.29 1.65
N LEU A 816 18.05 -14.51 2.27
CA LEU A 816 16.81 -13.83 1.87
C LEU A 816 16.85 -12.35 2.21
N GLU A 817 17.40 -11.98 3.38
CA GLU A 817 17.57 -10.56 3.76
C GLU A 817 18.39 -9.74 2.76
N ALA A 818 19.25 -10.39 1.96
CA ALA A 818 19.99 -9.73 0.88
C ALA A 818 19.10 -9.30 -0.30
N PHE A 819 17.91 -9.90 -0.44
CA PHE A 819 16.91 -9.58 -1.47
C PHE A 819 15.76 -8.71 -0.95
N LEU A 820 15.74 -8.42 0.35
CA LEU A 820 14.69 -7.66 1.01
C LEU A 820 15.16 -6.25 1.33
N GLU A 821 14.30 -5.29 1.08
CA GLU A 821 14.49 -3.92 1.53
C GLU A 821 14.64 -3.90 3.06
N PRO A 822 15.58 -3.13 3.63
CA PRO A 822 15.84 -3.12 5.07
C PRO A 822 14.58 -2.88 5.92
N ALA A 823 13.71 -1.98 5.49
CA ALA A 823 12.47 -1.63 6.17
C ALA A 823 11.43 -2.78 6.15
N SER A 824 11.40 -3.57 5.08
CA SER A 824 10.39 -4.61 4.86
C SER A 824 10.77 -5.99 5.43
N ARG A 825 11.98 -6.16 5.96
CA ARG A 825 12.48 -7.49 6.38
C ARG A 825 11.60 -8.19 7.39
N ILE A 826 11.21 -7.51 8.46
CA ILE A 826 10.42 -8.12 9.52
C ILE A 826 8.98 -8.35 9.09
N THR A 827 8.40 -7.40 8.38
CA THR A 827 7.06 -7.51 7.77
C THR A 827 6.99 -8.75 6.88
N TYR A 828 7.95 -8.93 5.99
CA TYR A 828 8.01 -10.09 5.09
C TYR A 828 8.00 -11.43 5.83
N PHE A 829 8.86 -11.63 6.84
CA PHE A 829 8.88 -12.89 7.59
C PHE A 829 7.60 -13.11 8.41
N ALA A 830 7.01 -12.06 8.96
CA ALA A 830 5.75 -12.14 9.67
C ALA A 830 4.58 -12.50 8.73
N GLU A 831 4.53 -11.92 7.55
CA GLU A 831 3.50 -12.17 6.54
C GLU A 831 3.51 -13.59 6.00
N LEU A 832 4.69 -14.20 5.80
CA LEU A 832 4.79 -15.61 5.40
C LEU A 832 4.07 -16.54 6.36
N ALA A 833 4.00 -16.19 7.65
CA ALA A 833 3.39 -16.99 8.70
C ALA A 833 1.89 -16.76 8.90
N GLN A 834 1.37 -15.57 8.51
CA GLN A 834 0.03 -15.10 8.93
C GLN A 834 -1.15 -16.00 8.49
N ALA A 835 -0.96 -16.80 7.43
CA ALA A 835 -1.96 -17.73 6.94
C ALA A 835 -1.91 -19.11 7.63
N SER A 836 -0.99 -19.33 8.57
CA SER A 836 -0.82 -20.61 9.28
C SER A 836 -2.09 -21.03 10.03
N ARG A 837 -2.31 -22.33 10.04
CA ARG A 837 -3.37 -23.03 10.79
C ARG A 837 -2.78 -23.90 11.91
N ASP A 838 -1.46 -23.87 12.10
CA ASP A 838 -0.75 -24.60 13.15
C ASP A 838 -0.50 -23.70 14.36
N PRO A 839 -1.02 -24.02 15.56
CA PRO A 839 -0.74 -23.28 16.78
C PRO A 839 0.77 -23.19 17.11
N ALA A 840 1.58 -24.10 16.58
CA ALA A 840 3.05 -24.05 16.77
C ALA A 840 3.68 -22.81 16.15
N MET A 841 3.08 -22.22 15.11
CA MET A 841 3.57 -21.01 14.48
C MET A 841 3.64 -19.83 15.46
N LEU A 842 2.70 -19.74 16.41
CA LEU A 842 2.75 -18.71 17.46
C LEU A 842 4.03 -18.76 18.31
N ARG A 843 4.55 -19.97 18.58
CA ARG A 843 5.82 -20.13 19.30
C ARG A 843 7.01 -19.72 18.43
N LYS A 844 6.98 -20.01 17.12
CA LYS A 844 8.01 -19.60 16.17
C LYS A 844 8.06 -18.07 16.06
N LEU A 845 6.91 -17.42 15.94
CA LEU A 845 6.82 -15.95 15.91
C LEU A 845 7.26 -15.32 17.23
N ALA A 846 6.93 -15.90 18.39
CA ALA A 846 7.44 -15.43 19.68
C ALA A 846 8.98 -15.50 19.77
N THR A 847 9.60 -16.51 19.16
CA THR A 847 11.06 -16.62 19.05
C THR A 847 11.63 -15.51 18.16
N LEU A 848 11.02 -15.25 16.99
CA LEU A 848 11.43 -14.16 16.11
C LEU A 848 11.29 -12.82 16.83
N LYS A 849 10.16 -12.57 17.52
CA LYS A 849 9.86 -11.35 18.27
C LYS A 849 10.89 -11.02 19.35
N ALA A 850 11.51 -12.05 19.95
CA ALA A 850 12.57 -11.88 20.95
C ALA A 850 13.90 -11.40 20.34
N THR A 851 14.10 -11.52 19.03
CA THR A 851 15.35 -11.19 18.32
C THR A 851 15.33 -9.85 17.60
N VAL A 852 14.17 -9.16 17.57
CA VAL A 852 13.99 -7.92 16.80
C VAL A 852 13.84 -6.71 17.71
N PRO A 853 14.20 -5.49 17.22
CA PRO A 853 13.99 -4.24 17.95
C PRO A 853 12.54 -4.01 18.35
N ALA A 854 12.32 -3.20 19.38
CA ALA A 854 10.96 -2.88 19.85
C ALA A 854 10.08 -2.22 18.77
N SER A 855 10.67 -1.37 17.95
CA SER A 855 10.00 -0.65 16.85
C SER A 855 9.39 -1.54 15.76
N THR A 856 9.93 -2.77 15.59
CA THR A 856 9.48 -3.71 14.53
C THR A 856 8.62 -4.86 15.08
N LYS A 857 8.38 -4.94 16.39
CA LYS A 857 7.56 -6.01 17.01
C LYS A 857 6.11 -5.97 16.59
N GLY A 858 5.58 -4.80 16.24
CA GLY A 858 4.18 -4.62 15.82
C GLY A 858 3.78 -5.52 14.67
N GLU A 859 4.63 -5.71 13.66
CA GLU A 859 4.34 -6.58 12.52
C GLU A 859 4.18 -8.06 12.92
N ILE A 860 5.01 -8.52 13.85
CA ILE A 860 4.88 -9.88 14.39
C ILE A 860 3.60 -10.02 15.21
N GLU A 861 3.21 -8.99 15.96
CA GLU A 861 1.96 -8.98 16.74
C GLU A 861 0.73 -9.02 15.85
N LYS A 862 0.75 -8.31 14.71
CA LYS A 862 -0.29 -8.38 13.68
C LYS A 862 -0.44 -9.82 13.14
N ALA A 863 0.66 -10.49 12.82
CA ALA A 863 0.66 -11.88 12.35
C ALA A 863 0.18 -12.85 13.43
N GLU A 864 0.65 -12.72 14.68
CA GLU A 864 0.18 -13.53 15.81
C GLU A 864 -1.34 -13.38 16.00
N ALA A 865 -1.87 -12.16 15.96
CA ALA A 865 -3.30 -11.89 16.08
C ALA A 865 -4.11 -12.50 14.92
N ALA A 866 -3.58 -12.45 13.69
CA ALA A 866 -4.21 -13.07 12.53
C ALA A 866 -4.32 -14.58 12.68
N ILE A 867 -3.26 -15.24 13.15
CA ILE A 867 -3.24 -16.69 13.38
C ILE A 867 -4.21 -17.08 14.50
N ARG A 868 -4.20 -16.38 15.65
CA ARG A 868 -5.14 -16.66 16.77
C ARG A 868 -6.59 -16.57 16.28
N ASN A 869 -6.94 -15.46 15.61
CA ASN A 869 -8.29 -15.29 15.08
C ASN A 869 -8.66 -16.41 14.10
N ARG A 870 -7.76 -16.81 13.20
CA ARG A 870 -7.99 -17.92 12.27
C ARG A 870 -8.27 -19.23 13.00
N LEU A 871 -7.49 -19.54 14.03
CA LEU A 871 -7.66 -20.76 14.84
C LEU A 871 -9.01 -20.75 15.57
N ASP A 872 -9.43 -19.61 16.13
CA ASP A 872 -10.72 -19.44 16.80
C ASP A 872 -11.89 -19.61 15.82
N VAL A 873 -11.80 -19.01 14.63
CA VAL A 873 -12.80 -19.18 13.55
C VAL A 873 -12.89 -20.66 13.13
N ILE A 874 -11.76 -21.32 12.93
CA ILE A 874 -11.72 -22.74 12.56
C ILE A 874 -12.39 -23.58 13.64
N GLN A 875 -12.06 -23.36 14.90
CA GLN A 875 -12.59 -24.15 16.01
C GLN A 875 -14.11 -23.94 16.22
N ALA A 876 -14.56 -22.69 16.10
CA ALA A 876 -15.93 -22.34 16.45
C ALA A 876 -16.88 -22.33 15.25
N ARG A 877 -16.46 -21.93 14.06
CA ARG A 877 -17.34 -21.64 12.92
C ARG A 877 -17.36 -22.75 11.87
N VAL A 878 -16.26 -23.48 11.66
CA VAL A 878 -16.27 -24.62 10.73
C VAL A 878 -17.32 -25.67 11.13
N PRO A 879 -17.45 -26.12 12.41
CA PRO A 879 -18.51 -27.02 12.81
C PRO A 879 -19.93 -26.45 12.66
N GLU A 880 -20.09 -25.12 12.78
CA GLU A 880 -21.36 -24.43 12.54
C GLU A 880 -21.78 -24.54 11.07
N MET A 881 -20.84 -24.23 10.19
CA MET A 881 -21.03 -24.34 8.72
C MET A 881 -21.35 -25.77 8.31
N ASP A 882 -20.63 -26.75 8.84
CA ASP A 882 -20.88 -28.16 8.54
C ASP A 882 -22.31 -28.59 8.91
N ARG A 883 -22.82 -28.16 10.08
CA ARG A 883 -24.22 -28.44 10.47
C ARG A 883 -25.23 -27.78 9.53
N TRP A 884 -24.96 -26.52 9.14
CA TRP A 884 -25.83 -25.82 8.20
C TRP A 884 -25.85 -26.50 6.83
N LEU A 885 -24.68 -26.87 6.30
CA LEU A 885 -24.53 -27.56 5.02
C LEU A 885 -25.26 -28.91 5.06
N ALA A 886 -25.13 -29.66 6.16
CA ALA A 886 -25.83 -30.94 6.33
C ALA A 886 -27.36 -30.80 6.33
N ALA A 887 -27.87 -29.72 6.97
CA ALA A 887 -29.31 -29.44 7.04
C ALA A 887 -29.88 -28.84 5.74
N ASN A 888 -29.02 -28.33 4.86
CA ASN A 888 -29.41 -27.62 3.62
C ASN A 888 -28.86 -28.33 2.36
N ARG A 889 -28.63 -29.65 2.41
CA ARG A 889 -28.33 -30.46 1.23
C ARG A 889 -29.61 -30.60 0.40
N GLY A 890 -29.73 -29.82 -0.68
CA GLY A 890 -30.88 -29.86 -1.57
C GLY A 890 -30.59 -29.17 -2.88
#